data_51941229d59036d70ac411d6f801ef57
#
_entry.id   51941229d59036d70ac411d6f801ef57
#
_cell.length_a   1.000
_cell.length_b   1.000
_cell.length_c   1.000
_cell.angle_alpha   90.00
_cell.angle_beta   90.00
_cell.angle_gamma   90.00
#
_symmetry.space_group_name_H-M   'P 1'
#
loop_
_entity.id
_entity.type
_entity.pdbx_description
1 polymer ?
#
loop_
_entity_poly.entity_id
_entity_poly.type
_entity_poly.pdbx_seq_one_letter_code
_entity_poly.pdbx_strand_id
1 'polypeptide(L)'
;MTDGSNISTAELTMNEPDDRNRLDATVQGLIHTGMDRPDGPLKVSGRATYAHEDQPADMMTGVLVRAPAAGGQITGMNAEAVRKLDGVRDVFHGKTFLRNPAQGTANEAPVQPDGKISYIGQPVALVVADTFEQARHAAHMIELQITPEDAVTDLDVAEIETPKDKQSSQGDLDAALSDAAYTVDETYRTSGHSSSAMEPHAAIAQWDGGKLTLRGSYQMLKYNVNELADALGVDAENVHILAPYVGGGFGSKLGISHEAVAAAHAARELGAPVAVVLSRQQVLEATMRRSETVQHIKLAADADGRMTGIGHDSTVSQLLDESFAEPVSQATPFLYRGENREIGMHIKRINRMCAGSVRAPGEAVGITALEIAMDELADVSGIDPVELRKRNIPEVDPSDGREFSSHKLAEALDDGAKTFGWADREAGKTDGEWLIGYGMSSATRVNMLGESHARVTLNEDGSLLVETDMTDIGTGTYAILTQIAGEMLGVPADRVTVRLGDSSLPKAAGSGGSWGAASSGGSVFVACEALRKKIAETMGVEERDLTLQDGVATANNRRADLPEFTKNGPFTVEGTINKGDTQTDRRQATFGAFFAEVGVNSVTGETRVRRMHGSFAAGRILNAKTARSQCLGGMTFGIGMALTEELMFDKRDGHLVNNDLAEYHVPVNLDVPQLTVNFVQERDPW
;
A
#
# COMPACT_ATOMS: atom_id res chain seq x y z
N MET A 1 20.80 -3.82 27.22
CA MET A 1 21.76 -4.26 26.19
C MET A 1 22.05 -5.71 26.49
N THR A 2 21.38 -6.63 25.84
CA THR A 2 21.69 -8.06 25.90
C THR A 2 22.92 -8.28 25.03
N ASP A 3 23.94 -8.88 25.62
CA ASP A 3 25.20 -9.23 24.99
C ASP A 3 24.92 -10.07 23.73
N GLY A 4 25.44 -9.61 22.56
CA GLY A 4 25.15 -10.18 21.23
C GLY A 4 25.78 -11.56 20.96
N SER A 5 26.15 -12.34 21.97
CA SER A 5 26.94 -13.56 21.83
C SER A 5 26.14 -14.87 21.68
N ASN A 6 24.78 -14.84 21.69
CA ASN A 6 23.95 -16.06 21.63
C ASN A 6 22.80 -16.02 20.63
N ILE A 7 22.79 -15.12 19.67
CA ILE A 7 21.76 -15.07 18.60
C ILE A 7 22.22 -16.01 17.49
N SER A 8 21.43 -17.03 17.20
CA SER A 8 21.60 -17.87 16.01
C SER A 8 20.82 -17.29 14.82
N THR A 9 21.30 -17.55 13.62
CA THR A 9 20.67 -17.10 12.37
C THR A 9 20.15 -18.30 11.58
N ALA A 10 19.05 -18.09 10.88
CA ALA A 10 18.48 -19.04 9.93
C ALA A 10 18.03 -18.30 8.66
N GLU A 11 18.20 -18.93 7.51
CA GLU A 11 17.88 -18.33 6.23
C GLU A 11 17.15 -19.33 5.33
N LEU A 12 16.17 -18.84 4.60
CA LEU A 12 15.47 -19.56 3.53
C LEU A 12 15.46 -18.69 2.28
N THR A 13 15.95 -19.24 1.18
CA THR A 13 15.82 -18.64 -0.16
C THR A 13 14.85 -19.48 -0.97
N MET A 14 13.80 -18.84 -1.52
CA MET A 14 12.73 -19.50 -2.26
C MET A 14 13.17 -19.85 -3.69
N ASN A 15 14.06 -20.85 -3.81
CA ASN A 15 14.49 -21.39 -5.10
C ASN A 15 13.63 -22.58 -5.56
N GLU A 16 12.85 -23.18 -4.65
CA GLU A 16 12.00 -24.32 -4.87
C GLU A 16 10.69 -24.15 -4.10
N PRO A 17 9.59 -24.82 -4.51
CA PRO A 17 8.33 -24.76 -3.79
C PRO A 17 8.45 -25.38 -2.39
N ASP A 18 7.76 -24.82 -1.41
CA ASP A 18 7.64 -25.39 -0.06
C ASP A 18 6.37 -26.22 0.10
N ASP A 19 6.51 -27.52 -0.07
CA ASP A 19 5.42 -28.49 0.05
C ASP A 19 5.17 -29.01 1.46
N ARG A 20 5.94 -28.56 2.46
CA ARG A 20 5.92 -29.11 3.83
C ARG A 20 4.62 -28.84 4.60
N ASN A 21 3.88 -27.79 4.25
CA ASN A 21 2.56 -27.47 4.83
C ASN A 21 2.53 -27.28 6.35
N ARG A 22 3.58 -26.85 6.97
CA ARG A 22 3.67 -26.79 8.43
C ARG A 22 2.56 -25.96 9.09
N LEU A 23 2.19 -24.82 8.51
CA LEU A 23 1.12 -23.97 9.03
C LEU A 23 -0.28 -24.56 8.79
N ASP A 24 -0.43 -25.55 7.90
CA ASP A 24 -1.71 -26.22 7.67
C ASP A 24 -1.98 -27.34 8.69
N ALA A 25 -0.95 -27.80 9.40
CA ALA A 25 -1.09 -28.79 10.46
C ALA A 25 -1.91 -28.29 11.66
N THR A 26 -1.95 -26.96 11.88
CA THR A 26 -2.78 -26.25 12.87
C THR A 26 -2.93 -26.96 14.22
N VAL A 27 -1.81 -27.40 14.80
CA VAL A 27 -1.80 -28.16 16.08
C VAL A 27 -2.22 -27.26 17.25
N GLN A 28 -1.74 -26.03 17.28
CA GLN A 28 -2.15 -25.02 18.28
C GLN A 28 -3.50 -24.40 17.93
N GLY A 29 -3.90 -24.41 16.65
CA GLY A 29 -5.19 -23.95 16.18
C GLY A 29 -5.34 -22.44 16.04
N LEU A 30 -4.25 -21.72 15.78
CA LEU A 30 -4.26 -20.26 15.63
C LEU A 30 -4.46 -19.80 14.17
N ILE A 31 -3.90 -20.53 13.20
CA ILE A 31 -3.98 -20.18 11.76
C ILE A 31 -5.41 -20.38 11.25
N HIS A 32 -5.84 -19.56 10.32
CA HIS A 32 -7.19 -19.49 9.74
C HIS A 32 -8.27 -18.96 10.69
N THR A 33 -7.97 -18.75 11.96
CA THR A 33 -8.94 -18.20 12.91
C THR A 33 -9.13 -16.70 12.72
N GLY A 34 -10.27 -16.19 13.18
CA GLY A 34 -10.54 -14.75 13.25
C GLY A 34 -10.05 -14.12 14.55
N MET A 35 -8.79 -14.35 14.93
CA MET A 35 -8.20 -13.77 16.12
C MET A 35 -8.33 -12.23 16.12
N ASP A 36 -8.71 -11.66 17.25
CA ASP A 36 -8.76 -10.21 17.41
C ASP A 36 -7.37 -9.59 17.38
N ARG A 37 -7.30 -8.32 16.99
CA ARG A 37 -6.02 -7.57 16.99
C ARG A 37 -5.50 -7.42 18.41
N PRO A 38 -4.26 -7.86 18.71
CA PRO A 38 -3.66 -7.66 20.05
C PRO A 38 -3.54 -6.19 20.44
N ASP A 39 -3.34 -5.30 19.46
CA ASP A 39 -3.25 -3.85 19.58
C ASP A 39 -4.62 -3.14 19.66
N GLY A 40 -5.72 -3.86 19.38
CA GLY A 40 -7.08 -3.32 19.36
C GLY A 40 -7.52 -2.61 20.64
N PRO A 41 -7.33 -3.21 21.84
CA PRO A 41 -7.69 -2.56 23.10
C PRO A 41 -6.97 -1.23 23.36
N LEU A 42 -5.71 -1.09 22.93
CA LEU A 42 -4.96 0.17 23.04
C LEU A 42 -5.54 1.22 22.09
N LYS A 43 -5.88 0.83 20.86
CA LYS A 43 -6.44 1.74 19.85
C LYS A 43 -7.79 2.28 20.25
N VAL A 44 -8.74 1.41 20.64
CA VAL A 44 -10.11 1.85 20.99
C VAL A 44 -10.20 2.57 22.32
N SER A 45 -9.20 2.46 23.18
CA SER A 45 -9.14 3.19 24.46
C SER A 45 -8.33 4.49 24.39
N GLY A 46 -7.81 4.87 23.21
CA GLY A 46 -6.97 6.07 23.04
C GLY A 46 -5.60 5.97 23.71
N ARG A 47 -5.10 4.74 23.97
CA ARG A 47 -3.78 4.51 24.57
C ARG A 47 -2.71 4.09 23.57
N ALA A 48 -3.07 3.83 22.31
CA ALA A 48 -2.12 3.65 21.24
C ALA A 48 -1.54 5.02 20.86
N THR A 49 -0.24 5.19 21.00
CA THR A 49 0.45 6.46 20.75
C THR A 49 0.82 6.58 19.27
N TYR A 50 -0.04 7.24 18.51
CA TYR A 50 0.24 7.61 17.11
C TYR A 50 1.31 8.72 17.05
N ALA A 51 1.76 9.06 15.85
CA ALA A 51 2.93 9.92 15.62
C ALA A 51 2.94 11.24 16.43
N HIS A 52 1.77 11.89 16.61
CA HIS A 52 1.66 13.16 17.31
C HIS A 52 1.27 13.03 18.81
N GLU A 53 1.03 11.81 19.31
CA GLU A 53 0.51 11.58 20.67
C GLU A 53 1.62 11.33 21.71
N ASP A 54 2.83 10.93 21.27
CA ASP A 54 4.00 10.75 22.14
C ASP A 54 4.87 12.03 22.12
N GLN A 55 4.42 13.05 22.87
CA GLN A 55 5.00 14.39 22.85
C GLN A 55 6.11 14.54 23.90
N PRO A 56 7.37 14.84 23.48
CA PRO A 56 8.44 15.20 24.41
C PRO A 56 8.14 16.53 25.12
N ALA A 57 8.78 16.73 26.28
CA ALA A 57 8.73 18.02 26.98
C ALA A 57 9.34 19.14 26.13
N ASP A 58 8.87 20.35 26.31
CA ASP A 58 9.34 21.57 25.64
C ASP A 58 9.30 21.49 24.10
N MET A 59 8.37 20.69 23.54
CA MET A 59 8.16 20.53 22.12
C MET A 59 7.60 21.82 21.50
N MET A 60 8.24 22.29 20.43
CA MET A 60 7.75 23.37 19.59
C MET A 60 6.90 22.84 18.42
N THR A 61 6.09 23.69 17.82
CA THR A 61 5.23 23.34 16.68
C THR A 61 5.66 24.08 15.43
N GLY A 62 5.82 23.33 14.34
CA GLY A 62 6.09 23.84 13.00
C GLY A 62 4.86 23.78 12.10
N VAL A 63 4.65 24.82 11.30
CA VAL A 63 3.62 24.89 10.26
C VAL A 63 4.24 25.24 8.92
N LEU A 64 4.00 24.41 7.91
CA LEU A 64 4.50 24.60 6.55
C LEU A 64 3.75 25.73 5.84
N VAL A 65 4.50 26.61 5.18
CA VAL A 65 4.00 27.65 4.28
C VAL A 65 3.91 27.09 2.87
N ARG A 66 2.78 27.34 2.19
CA ARG A 66 2.49 26.79 0.86
C ARG A 66 2.62 27.85 -0.23
N ALA A 67 3.07 27.42 -1.42
CA ALA A 67 3.12 28.24 -2.61
C ALA A 67 1.70 28.56 -3.14
N PRO A 68 1.40 29.80 -3.49
CA PRO A 68 0.09 30.21 -4.02
C PRO A 68 -0.02 30.17 -5.55
N ALA A 69 1.03 29.73 -6.25
CA ALA A 69 1.11 29.71 -7.72
C ALA A 69 1.53 28.34 -8.23
N ALA A 70 1.16 28.00 -9.46
CA ALA A 70 1.51 26.73 -10.09
C ALA A 70 2.93 26.72 -10.67
N GLY A 71 3.51 27.88 -10.96
CA GLY A 71 4.88 28.02 -11.46
C GLY A 71 5.48 29.37 -11.11
N GLY A 72 6.78 29.40 -10.88
CA GLY A 72 7.50 30.63 -10.60
C GLY A 72 8.76 30.47 -9.76
N GLN A 73 9.44 31.58 -9.58
CA GLN A 73 10.63 31.68 -8.73
C GLN A 73 10.37 32.62 -7.56
N ILE A 74 10.59 32.15 -6.33
CA ILE A 74 10.55 32.98 -5.12
C ILE A 74 11.77 33.88 -5.11
N THR A 75 11.55 35.19 -5.11
CA THR A 75 12.61 36.23 -5.12
C THR A 75 12.76 36.94 -3.78
N GLY A 76 11.79 36.73 -2.88
CA GLY A 76 11.83 37.33 -1.55
C GLY A 76 10.73 36.81 -0.63
N MET A 77 10.94 37.03 0.67
CA MET A 77 10.00 36.67 1.73
C MET A 77 10.15 37.61 2.92
N ASN A 78 9.06 37.98 3.57
CA ASN A 78 9.07 38.85 4.75
C ASN A 78 9.46 38.11 6.07
N ALA A 79 10.29 37.09 6.01
CA ALA A 79 10.65 36.20 7.13
C ALA A 79 11.13 36.97 8.37
N GLU A 80 11.94 38.03 8.19
CA GLU A 80 12.47 38.83 9.30
C GLU A 80 11.37 39.59 10.10
N ALA A 81 10.28 39.96 9.45
CA ALA A 81 9.13 40.57 10.13
C ALA A 81 8.35 39.53 10.92
N VAL A 82 8.15 38.33 10.35
CA VAL A 82 7.41 37.24 10.97
C VAL A 82 8.18 36.64 12.17
N ARG A 83 9.51 36.57 12.12
CA ARG A 83 10.34 36.14 13.27
C ARG A 83 10.14 37.01 14.52
N LYS A 84 9.67 38.23 14.39
CA LYS A 84 9.45 39.16 15.51
C LYS A 84 8.07 39.02 16.17
N LEU A 85 7.21 38.16 15.64
CA LEU A 85 5.90 37.88 16.22
C LEU A 85 6.08 37.10 17.54
N ASP A 86 5.15 37.33 18.47
CA ASP A 86 5.20 36.69 19.79
C ASP A 86 5.12 35.17 19.68
N GLY A 87 6.03 34.48 20.39
CA GLY A 87 6.14 33.03 20.41
C GLY A 87 6.76 32.39 19.17
N VAL A 88 7.04 33.15 18.09
CA VAL A 88 7.77 32.63 16.94
C VAL A 88 9.23 32.40 17.29
N ARG A 89 9.73 31.21 16.99
CA ARG A 89 11.12 30.80 17.27
C ARG A 89 12.02 31.00 16.07
N ASP A 90 11.57 30.59 14.89
CA ASP A 90 12.26 30.85 13.63
C ASP A 90 11.33 30.66 12.41
N VAL A 91 11.83 31.11 11.25
CA VAL A 91 11.26 30.89 9.92
C VAL A 91 12.33 30.31 9.02
N PHE A 92 12.19 29.02 8.69
CA PHE A 92 13.11 28.29 7.84
C PHE A 92 12.67 28.37 6.38
N HIS A 93 13.57 28.75 5.50
CA HIS A 93 13.36 28.80 4.06
C HIS A 93 14.70 28.76 3.30
N GLY A 94 14.65 28.59 1.97
CA GLY A 94 15.85 28.60 1.12
C GLY A 94 16.46 27.21 0.99
N LYS A 95 17.75 27.15 0.72
CA LYS A 95 18.47 25.97 0.23
C LYS A 95 18.04 24.64 0.80
N THR A 96 17.25 23.89 0.00
CA THR A 96 17.20 22.42 0.00
C THR A 96 16.88 21.71 1.34
N PHE A 97 16.25 22.39 2.32
CA PHE A 97 15.83 21.69 3.53
C PHE A 97 14.53 20.89 3.29
N LEU A 98 13.72 21.25 2.27
CA LEU A 98 12.54 20.49 1.87
C LEU A 98 12.88 19.48 0.77
N ARG A 99 12.18 18.36 0.78
CA ARG A 99 12.22 17.33 -0.24
C ARG A 99 10.81 17.05 -0.75
N ASN A 100 10.69 16.69 -2.01
CA ASN A 100 9.45 16.11 -2.51
C ASN A 100 9.19 14.74 -1.84
N PRO A 101 7.92 14.29 -1.74
CA PRO A 101 7.61 12.98 -1.17
C PRO A 101 8.40 11.86 -1.84
N ALA A 102 9.08 11.03 -1.04
CA ALA A 102 9.82 9.87 -1.51
C ALA A 102 8.90 8.67 -1.72
N GLN A 103 9.27 7.78 -2.63
CA GLN A 103 8.47 6.58 -2.97
C GLN A 103 8.70 5.39 -2.01
N GLY A 104 9.61 5.51 -1.02
CA GLY A 104 9.89 4.45 -0.04
C GLY A 104 10.67 3.26 -0.59
N THR A 105 11.39 3.41 -1.68
CA THR A 105 12.12 2.31 -2.33
C THR A 105 13.49 2.70 -2.88
N ALA A 106 13.85 3.97 -2.87
CA ALA A 106 15.04 4.49 -3.55
C ALA A 106 16.20 4.85 -2.62
N ASN A 107 16.04 4.79 -1.30
CA ASN A 107 17.04 5.22 -0.30
C ASN A 107 17.42 6.71 -0.37
N GLU A 108 16.76 7.49 -1.21
CA GLU A 108 16.99 8.92 -1.43
C GLU A 108 15.66 9.65 -1.43
N ALA A 109 15.64 10.89 -0.95
CA ALA A 109 14.49 11.77 -1.02
C ALA A 109 14.65 12.74 -2.21
N PRO A 110 13.67 12.83 -3.13
CA PRO A 110 13.76 13.71 -4.28
C PRO A 110 13.98 15.18 -3.88
N VAL A 111 14.93 15.85 -4.52
CA VAL A 111 15.26 17.24 -4.21
C VAL A 111 14.16 18.17 -4.71
N GLN A 112 13.67 19.05 -3.83
CA GLN A 112 12.86 20.19 -4.23
C GLN A 112 13.82 21.36 -4.57
N PRO A 113 13.83 21.87 -5.83
CA PRO A 113 14.72 22.96 -6.21
C PRO A 113 14.48 24.22 -5.38
N ASP A 114 15.59 24.87 -4.96
CA ASP A 114 15.53 26.08 -4.13
C ASP A 114 14.79 27.24 -4.80
N GLY A 115 13.80 27.77 -4.08
CA GLY A 115 12.99 28.90 -4.54
C GLY A 115 12.07 28.62 -5.72
N LYS A 116 12.16 27.45 -6.39
CA LYS A 116 11.28 27.10 -7.52
C LYS A 116 9.92 26.63 -7.02
N ILE A 117 8.88 27.20 -7.60
CA ILE A 117 7.51 26.74 -7.43
C ILE A 117 7.14 25.88 -8.62
N SER A 118 6.67 24.67 -8.37
CA SER A 118 6.28 23.70 -9.40
C SER A 118 4.79 23.37 -9.37
N TYR A 119 4.08 23.66 -8.28
CA TYR A 119 2.62 23.49 -8.17
C TYR A 119 2.03 24.30 -7.01
N ILE A 120 0.74 24.59 -7.05
CA ILE A 120 0.00 25.21 -5.95
C ILE A 120 -0.05 24.27 -4.75
N GLY A 121 0.18 24.81 -3.55
CA GLY A 121 0.22 24.01 -2.32
C GLY A 121 1.61 23.45 -1.98
N GLN A 122 2.61 23.60 -2.87
CA GLN A 122 3.99 23.16 -2.61
C GLN A 122 4.53 23.83 -1.33
N PRO A 123 5.03 23.04 -0.36
CA PRO A 123 5.71 23.60 0.80
C PRO A 123 6.99 24.35 0.41
N VAL A 124 7.13 25.59 0.89
CA VAL A 124 8.27 26.47 0.52
C VAL A 124 8.99 27.06 1.72
N ALA A 125 8.39 27.02 2.91
CA ALA A 125 8.99 27.44 4.17
C ALA A 125 8.35 26.73 5.35
N LEU A 126 8.99 26.82 6.52
CA LEU A 126 8.48 26.35 7.81
C LEU A 126 8.54 27.48 8.83
N VAL A 127 7.44 27.75 9.50
CA VAL A 127 7.40 28.62 10.68
C VAL A 127 7.34 27.76 11.92
N VAL A 128 8.22 27.96 12.88
CA VAL A 128 8.23 27.27 14.18
C VAL A 128 7.91 28.25 15.29
N ALA A 129 7.00 27.86 16.18
CA ALA A 129 6.60 28.66 17.34
C ALA A 129 6.35 27.76 18.58
N ASP A 130 6.10 28.41 19.72
CA ASP A 130 5.83 27.71 20.99
C ASP A 130 4.51 26.93 20.96
N THR A 131 3.50 27.44 20.24
CA THR A 131 2.19 26.80 20.10
C THR A 131 1.77 26.67 18.64
N PHE A 132 0.83 25.77 18.38
CA PHE A 132 0.24 25.60 17.07
C PHE A 132 -0.44 26.86 16.54
N GLU A 133 -1.16 27.58 17.43
CA GLU A 133 -1.89 28.80 17.09
C GLU A 133 -0.92 29.91 16.63
N GLN A 134 0.19 30.08 17.37
CA GLN A 134 1.23 31.04 17.02
C GLN A 134 1.92 30.67 15.70
N ALA A 135 2.30 29.40 15.53
CA ALA A 135 2.93 28.92 14.30
C ALA A 135 2.00 29.08 13.09
N ARG A 136 0.73 28.71 13.25
CA ARG A 136 -0.29 28.84 12.18
C ARG A 136 -0.54 30.31 11.83
N HIS A 137 -0.74 31.18 12.84
CA HIS A 137 -0.92 32.61 12.61
C HIS A 137 0.28 33.19 11.86
N ALA A 138 1.48 32.93 12.35
CA ALA A 138 2.70 33.43 11.75
C ALA A 138 2.94 32.90 10.33
N ALA A 139 2.59 31.62 10.05
CA ALA A 139 2.65 31.06 8.70
C ALA A 139 1.72 31.79 7.71
N HIS A 140 0.53 32.21 8.16
CA HIS A 140 -0.39 33.01 7.35
C HIS A 140 0.10 34.47 7.11
N MET A 141 1.00 34.97 7.96
CA MET A 141 1.60 36.29 7.80
C MET A 141 2.80 36.30 6.85
N ILE A 142 3.24 35.14 6.36
CA ILE A 142 4.29 35.06 5.35
C ILE A 142 3.76 35.56 4.02
N GLU A 143 4.46 36.55 3.46
CA GLU A 143 4.25 37.09 2.13
C GLU A 143 5.43 36.69 1.23
N LEU A 144 5.12 36.05 0.10
CA LEU A 144 6.09 35.63 -0.90
C LEU A 144 6.15 36.62 -2.04
N GLN A 145 7.34 37.05 -2.42
CA GLN A 145 7.58 37.76 -3.67
C GLN A 145 7.92 36.71 -4.74
N ILE A 146 7.12 36.62 -5.79
CA ILE A 146 7.24 35.60 -6.82
C ILE A 146 7.39 36.27 -8.18
N THR A 147 8.40 35.84 -8.93
CA THR A 147 8.44 36.05 -10.38
C THR A 147 7.70 34.89 -11.03
N PRO A 148 6.54 35.12 -11.66
CA PRO A 148 5.76 34.03 -12.24
C PRO A 148 6.46 33.41 -13.44
N GLU A 149 6.26 32.10 -13.63
CA GLU A 149 6.66 31.33 -14.80
C GLU A 149 5.42 30.63 -15.36
N ASP A 150 5.46 30.32 -16.66
CA ASP A 150 4.39 29.58 -17.30
C ASP A 150 4.28 28.17 -16.67
N ALA A 151 3.04 27.75 -16.45
CA ALA A 151 2.72 26.46 -15.86
C ALA A 151 1.73 25.69 -16.74
N VAL A 152 1.97 24.39 -16.91
CA VAL A 152 1.04 23.49 -17.59
C VAL A 152 0.14 22.86 -16.54
N THR A 153 -1.12 23.27 -16.49
CA THR A 153 -2.09 22.84 -15.46
C THR A 153 -3.21 21.95 -16.00
N ASP A 154 -3.32 21.82 -17.32
CA ASP A 154 -4.30 20.97 -18.00
C ASP A 154 -3.61 19.79 -18.70
N LEU A 155 -4.01 18.58 -18.34
CA LEU A 155 -3.50 17.34 -18.95
C LEU A 155 -3.77 17.28 -20.47
N ASP A 156 -4.87 17.87 -20.93
CA ASP A 156 -5.27 17.75 -22.33
C ASP A 156 -4.30 18.51 -23.27
N VAL A 157 -3.68 19.59 -22.78
CA VAL A 157 -2.74 20.42 -23.60
C VAL A 157 -1.25 20.10 -23.33
N ALA A 158 -0.92 19.31 -22.32
CA ALA A 158 0.45 18.94 -22.00
C ALA A 158 1.07 18.11 -23.11
N GLU A 159 2.38 18.30 -23.37
CA GLU A 159 3.14 17.51 -24.32
C GLU A 159 3.23 16.05 -23.89
N ILE A 160 3.22 15.13 -24.86
CA ILE A 160 3.32 13.68 -24.64
C ILE A 160 4.76 13.23 -24.78
N GLU A 161 5.28 12.60 -23.73
CA GLU A 161 6.50 11.82 -23.74
C GLU A 161 6.13 10.34 -23.96
N THR A 162 6.85 9.64 -24.86
CA THR A 162 6.65 8.21 -25.13
C THR A 162 7.94 7.45 -24.81
N PRO A 163 8.15 6.99 -23.56
CA PRO A 163 9.33 6.23 -23.19
C PRO A 163 9.35 4.88 -23.90
N LYS A 164 10.48 4.54 -24.54
CA LYS A 164 10.62 3.30 -25.33
C LYS A 164 10.53 2.04 -24.47
N ASP A 165 11.03 2.10 -23.25
CA ASP A 165 11.02 1.01 -22.27
C ASP A 165 9.62 0.72 -21.70
N LYS A 166 8.65 1.58 -21.99
CA LYS A 166 7.24 1.44 -21.62
C LYS A 166 6.33 1.00 -22.77
N GLN A 167 6.93 0.58 -23.88
CA GLN A 167 6.21 0.10 -25.06
C GLN A 167 6.50 -1.39 -25.26
N SER A 168 5.47 -2.17 -25.55
CA SER A 168 5.55 -3.61 -25.79
C SER A 168 4.59 -3.99 -26.91
N SER A 169 5.06 -4.82 -27.85
CA SER A 169 4.27 -5.34 -28.98
C SER A 169 4.58 -6.82 -29.19
N GLN A 170 3.54 -7.60 -29.46
CA GLN A 170 3.61 -9.02 -29.77
C GLN A 170 2.55 -9.36 -30.82
N GLY A 171 2.93 -10.06 -31.90
CA GLY A 171 2.01 -10.39 -33.01
C GLY A 171 1.62 -9.18 -33.85
N ASP A 172 0.39 -9.17 -34.37
CA ASP A 172 -0.17 -8.12 -35.25
C ASP A 172 -1.60 -7.80 -34.76
N LEU A 173 -1.74 -6.76 -33.94
CA LEU A 173 -3.02 -6.36 -33.38
C LEU A 173 -3.98 -5.81 -34.44
N ASP A 174 -3.49 -5.07 -35.41
CA ASP A 174 -4.33 -4.50 -36.48
C ASP A 174 -4.95 -5.60 -37.36
N ALA A 175 -4.17 -6.65 -37.70
CA ALA A 175 -4.69 -7.82 -38.38
C ALA A 175 -5.74 -8.55 -37.49
N ALA A 176 -5.48 -8.75 -36.22
CA ALA A 176 -6.42 -9.39 -35.30
C ALA A 176 -7.74 -8.62 -35.17
N LEU A 177 -7.70 -7.27 -35.12
CA LEU A 177 -8.91 -6.42 -35.11
C LEU A 177 -9.68 -6.51 -36.43
N SER A 178 -8.98 -6.55 -37.59
CA SER A 178 -9.60 -6.65 -38.91
C SER A 178 -10.34 -7.99 -39.11
N ASP A 179 -9.79 -9.07 -38.55
CA ASP A 179 -10.31 -10.44 -38.71
C ASP A 179 -11.32 -10.82 -37.59
N ALA A 180 -11.48 -9.97 -36.59
CA ALA A 180 -12.33 -10.25 -35.43
C ALA A 180 -13.81 -10.32 -35.78
N ALA A 181 -14.56 -11.23 -35.11
CA ALA A 181 -16.02 -11.25 -35.14
C ALA A 181 -16.62 -10.16 -34.24
N TYR A 182 -15.94 -9.84 -33.15
CA TYR A 182 -16.34 -8.82 -32.18
C TYR A 182 -15.14 -7.95 -31.81
N THR A 183 -15.34 -6.64 -31.73
CA THR A 183 -14.32 -5.67 -31.35
C THR A 183 -14.82 -4.66 -30.35
N VAL A 184 -13.92 -4.16 -29.52
CA VAL A 184 -14.07 -2.94 -28.72
C VAL A 184 -12.89 -2.04 -29.07
N ASP A 185 -13.12 -0.75 -29.26
CA ASP A 185 -12.10 0.27 -29.55
C ASP A 185 -12.54 1.58 -28.87
N GLU A 186 -12.23 1.74 -27.57
CA GLU A 186 -12.78 2.79 -26.74
C GLU A 186 -11.72 3.45 -25.83
N THR A 187 -12.04 4.69 -25.43
CA THR A 187 -11.18 5.46 -24.53
C THR A 187 -11.85 5.69 -23.18
N TYR A 188 -11.17 5.28 -22.10
CA TYR A 188 -11.59 5.42 -20.72
C TYR A 188 -10.72 6.45 -19.99
N ARG A 189 -11.32 7.15 -19.03
CA ARG A 189 -10.61 8.13 -18.19
C ARG A 189 -10.83 7.79 -16.72
N THR A 190 -9.77 7.89 -15.92
CA THR A 190 -9.88 7.83 -14.46
C THR A 190 -9.33 9.11 -13.85
N SER A 191 -10.00 9.59 -12.80
CA SER A 191 -9.59 10.79 -12.08
C SER A 191 -8.41 10.54 -11.14
N GLY A 192 -7.76 11.61 -10.71
CA GLY A 192 -6.78 11.56 -9.63
C GLY A 192 -7.43 11.35 -8.28
N HIS A 193 -6.75 10.60 -7.37
CA HIS A 193 -7.27 10.31 -6.04
C HIS A 193 -6.22 10.55 -4.95
N SER A 194 -6.70 10.93 -3.77
CA SER A 194 -5.90 10.97 -2.54
C SER A 194 -6.04 9.67 -1.77
N SER A 195 -5.01 9.29 -1.02
CA SER A 195 -5.10 8.18 -0.07
C SER A 195 -6.00 8.48 1.12
N SER A 196 -6.18 9.74 1.47
CA SER A 196 -7.06 10.28 2.52
C SER A 196 -7.01 9.51 3.84
N ALA A 197 -5.82 9.02 4.25
CA ALA A 197 -5.65 8.33 5.53
C ALA A 197 -6.20 9.17 6.69
N MET A 198 -6.86 8.54 7.67
CA MET A 198 -7.46 9.25 8.82
C MET A 198 -6.41 10.01 9.62
N GLU A 199 -5.26 9.41 9.89
CA GLU A 199 -4.11 10.09 10.46
C GLU A 199 -3.41 10.90 9.35
N PRO A 200 -3.29 12.24 9.48
CA PRO A 200 -2.46 13.04 8.57
C PRO A 200 -0.99 12.63 8.62
N HIS A 201 -0.19 13.08 7.67
CA HIS A 201 1.26 12.98 7.78
C HIS A 201 1.72 13.81 8.97
N ALA A 202 2.54 13.20 9.84
CA ALA A 202 3.00 13.81 11.09
C ALA A 202 4.39 13.31 11.44
N ALA A 203 5.21 14.20 11.96
CA ALA A 203 6.53 13.89 12.49
C ALA A 203 6.85 14.72 13.72
N ILE A 204 7.47 14.09 14.74
CA ILE A 204 8.12 14.77 15.85
C ILE A 204 9.60 14.37 15.82
N ALA A 205 10.47 15.35 15.65
CA ALA A 205 11.91 15.17 15.60
C ALA A 205 12.59 15.67 16.87
N GLN A 206 13.56 14.90 17.33
CA GLN A 206 14.41 15.26 18.49
C GLN A 206 15.85 14.79 18.24
N TRP A 207 16.82 15.66 18.49
CA TRP A 207 18.24 15.35 18.40
C TRP A 207 18.88 15.21 19.79
N ASP A 208 19.72 14.19 19.94
CA ASP A 208 20.57 13.99 21.09
C ASP A 208 21.99 13.57 20.65
N GLY A 209 23.00 14.39 20.94
CA GLY A 209 24.40 14.09 20.62
C GLY A 209 24.66 13.74 19.15
N GLY A 210 23.94 14.34 18.21
CA GLY A 210 24.06 14.05 16.76
C GLY A 210 23.21 12.88 16.28
N LYS A 211 22.43 12.25 17.14
CA LYS A 211 21.46 11.20 16.80
C LYS A 211 20.04 11.75 16.74
N LEU A 212 19.35 11.48 15.64
CA LEU A 212 17.96 11.84 15.43
C LEU A 212 17.05 10.70 15.92
N THR A 213 16.05 11.04 16.73
CA THR A 213 14.86 10.23 16.93
C THR A 213 13.69 10.92 16.25
N LEU A 214 13.07 10.26 15.27
CA LEU A 214 11.87 10.73 14.58
C LEU A 214 10.69 9.82 14.93
N ARG A 215 9.68 10.37 15.60
CA ARG A 215 8.37 9.73 15.74
C ARG A 215 7.52 10.15 14.56
N GLY A 216 6.99 9.18 13.81
CA GLY A 216 6.28 9.50 12.58
C GLY A 216 5.32 8.41 12.14
N SER A 217 4.72 8.61 10.99
CA SER A 217 3.70 7.74 10.42
C SER A 217 4.16 7.24 9.05
N TYR A 218 4.92 6.14 9.03
CA TYR A 218 5.62 5.64 7.84
C TYR A 218 5.38 4.15 7.60
N GLN A 219 5.53 3.72 6.35
CA GLN A 219 5.26 2.34 5.91
C GLN A 219 6.54 1.50 5.71
N MET A 220 7.70 2.13 5.43
CA MET A 220 8.88 1.46 4.89
C MET A 220 10.16 1.83 5.66
N LEU A 221 10.22 1.56 6.97
CA LEU A 221 11.27 2.09 7.87
C LEU A 221 12.69 1.83 7.35
N LYS A 222 12.95 0.64 6.78
CA LYS A 222 14.24 0.29 6.15
C LYS A 222 14.72 1.35 5.16
N TYR A 223 13.81 1.88 4.34
CA TYR A 223 14.13 2.90 3.32
C TYR A 223 14.01 4.32 3.89
N ASN A 224 13.02 4.56 4.76
CA ASN A 224 12.77 5.88 5.33
C ASN A 224 13.95 6.41 6.15
N VAL A 225 14.68 5.53 6.84
CA VAL A 225 15.94 5.88 7.53
C VAL A 225 16.96 6.43 6.53
N ASN A 226 17.15 5.77 5.39
CA ASN A 226 18.12 6.21 4.38
C ASN A 226 17.67 7.49 3.66
N GLU A 227 16.39 7.60 3.31
CA GLU A 227 15.79 8.79 2.69
C GLU A 227 15.96 10.03 3.59
N LEU A 228 15.73 9.86 4.89
CA LEU A 228 15.85 10.95 5.85
C LEU A 228 17.34 11.31 6.11
N ALA A 229 18.21 10.32 6.17
CA ALA A 229 19.64 10.51 6.31
C ALA A 229 20.22 11.30 5.10
N ASP A 230 19.83 10.91 3.89
CA ASP A 230 20.19 11.64 2.66
C ASP A 230 19.69 13.09 2.70
N ALA A 231 18.42 13.30 3.04
CA ALA A 231 17.82 14.63 3.09
C ALA A 231 18.52 15.56 4.10
N LEU A 232 19.03 15.01 5.21
CA LEU A 232 19.69 15.77 6.29
C LEU A 232 21.20 15.84 6.18
N GLY A 233 21.81 15.07 5.24
CA GLY A 233 23.24 14.95 5.08
C GLY A 233 23.94 14.32 6.29
N VAL A 234 23.35 13.25 6.85
CA VAL A 234 23.90 12.50 8.00
C VAL A 234 23.99 11.01 7.68
N ASP A 235 24.75 10.26 8.48
CA ASP A 235 24.81 8.81 8.32
C ASP A 235 23.50 8.15 8.79
N ALA A 236 23.07 7.11 8.09
CA ALA A 236 21.82 6.39 8.38
C ALA A 236 21.81 5.78 9.80
N GLU A 237 22.96 5.42 10.36
CA GLU A 237 23.11 4.92 11.74
C GLU A 237 22.78 5.96 12.82
N ASN A 238 22.73 7.23 12.45
CA ASN A 238 22.34 8.33 13.31
C ASN A 238 20.87 8.69 13.21
N VAL A 239 20.09 7.93 12.43
CA VAL A 239 18.65 8.14 12.24
C VAL A 239 17.88 6.96 12.84
N HIS A 240 17.03 7.25 13.82
CA HIS A 240 16.14 6.30 14.46
C HIS A 240 14.69 6.72 14.25
N ILE A 241 13.88 5.86 13.63
CA ILE A 241 12.46 6.13 13.35
C ILE A 241 11.57 5.21 14.18
N LEU A 242 10.56 5.79 14.82
CA LEU A 242 9.54 5.13 15.60
C LEU A 242 8.16 5.34 14.97
N ALA A 243 7.48 4.26 14.58
CA ALA A 243 6.14 4.24 14.00
C ALA A 243 5.35 3.01 14.49
N PRO A 244 5.18 2.81 15.81
CA PRO A 244 4.52 1.61 16.35
C PRO A 244 3.04 1.52 15.96
N TYR A 245 2.39 2.66 15.72
CA TYR A 245 1.01 2.76 15.27
C TYR A 245 0.92 3.73 14.11
N VAL A 246 0.33 3.28 13.00
CA VAL A 246 0.10 4.09 11.80
C VAL A 246 -1.39 4.11 11.48
N GLY A 247 -1.97 5.28 11.44
CA GLY A 247 -3.41 5.53 11.25
C GLY A 247 -3.87 5.53 9.81
N GLY A 248 -3.37 4.56 9.01
CA GLY A 248 -3.57 4.42 7.58
C GLY A 248 -2.42 5.03 6.77
N GLY A 249 -2.13 4.44 5.63
CA GLY A 249 -1.09 4.92 4.71
C GLY A 249 -1.54 4.82 3.26
N PHE A 250 -2.04 3.65 2.85
CA PHE A 250 -2.55 3.36 1.51
C PHE A 250 -1.56 3.66 0.37
N GLY A 251 -0.26 3.76 0.71
CA GLY A 251 0.82 4.09 -0.21
C GLY A 251 1.38 5.51 -0.06
N SER A 252 0.62 6.48 0.45
CA SER A 252 1.12 7.87 0.58
C SER A 252 2.17 8.08 1.67
N LYS A 253 2.37 7.06 2.52
CA LYS A 253 3.38 7.07 3.60
C LYS A 253 4.49 6.04 3.38
N LEU A 254 4.69 5.59 2.12
CA LEU A 254 5.79 4.69 1.77
C LEU A 254 7.15 5.35 2.03
N GLY A 255 7.37 6.54 1.50
CA GLY A 255 8.57 7.33 1.73
C GLY A 255 8.36 8.43 2.75
N ILE A 256 9.45 9.12 3.11
CA ILE A 256 9.37 10.35 3.89
C ILE A 256 8.74 11.46 3.04
N SER A 257 8.15 12.46 3.71
CA SER A 257 7.57 13.62 3.07
C SER A 257 8.06 14.91 3.74
N HIS A 258 7.49 16.03 3.37
CA HIS A 258 7.92 17.36 3.80
C HIS A 258 7.99 17.54 5.32
N GLU A 259 7.02 16.97 6.06
CA GLU A 259 6.93 17.10 7.52
C GLU A 259 8.13 16.47 8.25
N ALA A 260 8.63 15.34 7.75
CA ALA A 260 9.76 14.64 8.34
C ALA A 260 11.04 15.47 8.27
N VAL A 261 11.35 15.94 7.06
CA VAL A 261 12.57 16.72 6.81
C VAL A 261 12.50 18.07 7.50
N ALA A 262 11.35 18.74 7.45
CA ALA A 262 11.13 20.03 8.08
C ALA A 262 11.25 19.93 9.61
N ALA A 263 10.62 18.95 10.24
CA ALA A 263 10.72 18.72 11.69
C ALA A 263 12.16 18.43 12.11
N ALA A 264 12.83 17.51 11.40
CA ALA A 264 14.20 17.11 11.73
C ALA A 264 15.22 18.25 11.56
N HIS A 265 15.09 19.01 10.46
CA HIS A 265 15.96 20.18 10.23
C HIS A 265 15.75 21.24 11.32
N ALA A 266 14.51 21.64 11.59
CA ALA A 266 14.20 22.66 12.58
C ALA A 266 14.62 22.24 14.00
N ALA A 267 14.39 20.97 14.38
CA ALA A 267 14.80 20.46 15.67
C ALA A 267 16.32 20.49 15.86
N ARG A 268 17.11 20.26 14.81
CA ARG A 268 18.57 20.39 14.84
C ARG A 268 19.03 21.82 15.07
N GLU A 269 18.47 22.76 14.31
CA GLU A 269 18.86 24.16 14.36
C GLU A 269 18.44 24.84 15.68
N LEU A 270 17.27 24.46 16.23
CA LEU A 270 16.74 25.04 17.46
C LEU A 270 17.22 24.32 18.74
N GLY A 271 17.80 23.13 18.61
CA GLY A 271 18.26 22.34 19.76
C GLY A 271 17.14 21.86 20.68
N ALA A 272 15.92 21.72 20.17
CA ALA A 272 14.73 21.31 20.92
C ALA A 272 13.79 20.46 20.03
N PRO A 273 12.88 19.64 20.64
CA PRO A 273 11.95 18.86 19.84
C PRO A 273 11.01 19.74 19.00
N VAL A 274 10.77 19.36 17.73
CA VAL A 274 9.84 20.04 16.84
C VAL A 274 8.86 19.04 16.26
N ALA A 275 7.57 19.39 16.35
CA ALA A 275 6.49 18.65 15.69
C ALA A 275 6.03 19.38 14.42
N VAL A 276 5.86 18.66 13.32
CA VAL A 276 5.19 19.14 12.11
C VAL A 276 4.09 18.17 11.74
N VAL A 277 2.84 18.65 11.73
CA VAL A 277 1.65 17.88 11.37
C VAL A 277 0.96 18.58 10.23
N LEU A 278 0.73 17.86 9.13
CA LEU A 278 0.02 18.41 7.98
C LEU A 278 -1.47 18.56 8.28
N SER A 279 -2.05 19.69 7.93
CA SER A 279 -3.50 19.81 7.89
C SER A 279 -4.09 18.93 6.79
N ARG A 280 -5.40 18.64 6.82
CA ARG A 280 -6.05 17.88 5.75
C ARG A 280 -5.85 18.53 4.38
N GLN A 281 -5.92 19.84 4.30
CA GLN A 281 -5.64 20.59 3.09
C GLN A 281 -4.21 20.35 2.57
N GLN A 282 -3.22 20.42 3.47
CA GLN A 282 -1.83 20.13 3.10
C GLN A 282 -1.62 18.67 2.65
N VAL A 283 -2.33 17.71 3.26
CA VAL A 283 -2.30 16.31 2.81
C VAL A 283 -2.84 16.19 1.38
N LEU A 284 -3.96 16.86 1.06
CA LEU A 284 -4.57 16.80 -0.27
C LEU A 284 -3.79 17.57 -1.34
N GLU A 285 -3.01 18.57 -0.97
CA GLU A 285 -2.28 19.46 -1.90
C GLU A 285 -0.79 19.15 -2.04
N ALA A 286 -0.16 18.54 -1.03
CA ALA A 286 1.31 18.45 -0.97
C ALA A 286 1.86 17.03 -0.77
N THR A 287 1.02 16.03 -0.58
CA THR A 287 1.48 14.64 -0.51
C THR A 287 1.30 13.94 -1.86
N MET A 288 1.43 12.61 -1.91
CA MET A 288 1.26 11.86 -3.14
C MET A 288 -0.22 11.70 -3.52
N ARG A 289 -0.49 11.76 -4.82
CA ARG A 289 -1.78 11.42 -5.42
C ARG A 289 -1.66 10.21 -6.36
N ARG A 290 -2.75 9.50 -6.60
CA ARG A 290 -2.89 8.65 -7.78
C ARG A 290 -2.97 9.54 -9.01
N SER A 291 -2.25 9.20 -10.08
CA SER A 291 -2.35 9.91 -11.36
C SER A 291 -3.74 9.76 -11.96
N GLU A 292 -4.24 10.81 -12.56
CA GLU A 292 -5.30 10.70 -13.56
C GLU A 292 -4.78 9.97 -14.78
N THR A 293 -5.65 9.20 -15.45
CA THR A 293 -5.26 8.42 -16.63
C THR A 293 -6.21 8.62 -17.80
N VAL A 294 -5.68 8.49 -19.01
CA VAL A 294 -6.44 8.32 -20.25
C VAL A 294 -5.98 6.99 -20.84
N GLN A 295 -6.91 6.06 -21.06
CA GLN A 295 -6.61 4.69 -21.46
C GLN A 295 -7.40 4.34 -22.72
N HIS A 296 -6.71 3.97 -23.78
CA HIS A 296 -7.31 3.48 -25.02
C HIS A 296 -7.20 1.97 -25.05
N ILE A 297 -8.34 1.29 -24.99
CA ILE A 297 -8.43 -0.17 -24.96
C ILE A 297 -8.98 -0.66 -26.29
N LYS A 298 -8.28 -1.61 -26.91
CA LYS A 298 -8.71 -2.32 -28.11
C LYS A 298 -8.80 -3.81 -27.80
N LEU A 299 -9.95 -4.42 -28.06
CA LEU A 299 -10.16 -5.86 -27.91
C LEU A 299 -10.63 -6.45 -29.21
N ALA A 300 -10.07 -7.60 -29.60
CA ALA A 300 -10.48 -8.40 -30.73
C ALA A 300 -10.83 -9.81 -30.25
N ALA A 301 -12.00 -10.34 -30.68
CA ALA A 301 -12.43 -11.69 -30.34
C ALA A 301 -13.02 -12.42 -31.57
N ASP A 302 -12.86 -13.74 -31.58
CA ASP A 302 -13.48 -14.62 -32.56
C ASP A 302 -14.99 -14.79 -32.32
N ALA A 303 -15.68 -15.58 -33.17
CA ALA A 303 -17.12 -15.82 -33.08
C ALA A 303 -17.54 -16.57 -31.78
N ASP A 304 -16.61 -17.26 -31.13
CA ASP A 304 -16.84 -17.93 -29.85
C ASP A 304 -16.53 -17.00 -28.64
N GLY A 305 -16.15 -15.75 -28.87
CA GLY A 305 -15.77 -14.78 -27.84
C GLY A 305 -14.39 -15.02 -27.25
N ARG A 306 -13.53 -15.79 -27.93
CA ARG A 306 -12.13 -15.94 -27.52
C ARG A 306 -11.32 -14.78 -28.04
N MET A 307 -10.63 -14.10 -27.14
CA MET A 307 -9.79 -12.95 -27.51
C MET A 307 -8.59 -13.39 -28.34
N THR A 308 -8.42 -12.73 -29.47
CA THR A 308 -7.29 -12.88 -30.39
C THR A 308 -6.34 -11.69 -30.33
N GLY A 309 -6.81 -10.54 -29.82
CA GLY A 309 -6.00 -9.34 -29.70
C GLY A 309 -6.38 -8.47 -28.51
N ILE A 310 -5.40 -7.79 -27.92
CA ILE A 310 -5.56 -6.83 -26.82
C ILE A 310 -4.59 -5.66 -26.98
N GLY A 311 -5.14 -4.45 -27.10
CA GLY A 311 -4.42 -3.18 -27.04
C GLY A 311 -4.73 -2.46 -25.73
N HIS A 312 -3.70 -1.94 -25.07
CA HIS A 312 -3.86 -1.11 -23.90
C HIS A 312 -2.84 0.02 -23.90
N ASP A 313 -3.21 1.13 -24.49
CA ASP A 313 -2.40 2.34 -24.52
C ASP A 313 -2.86 3.31 -23.44
N SER A 314 -1.95 3.82 -22.62
CA SER A 314 -2.27 4.64 -21.47
C SER A 314 -1.43 5.91 -21.41
N THR A 315 -2.06 7.01 -21.00
CA THR A 315 -1.40 8.28 -20.69
C THR A 315 -1.59 8.58 -19.22
N VAL A 316 -0.50 8.93 -18.53
CA VAL A 316 -0.49 9.29 -17.09
C VAL A 316 0.11 10.68 -16.90
N SER A 317 -0.29 11.34 -15.82
CA SER A 317 0.30 12.64 -15.45
C SER A 317 1.42 12.47 -14.41
N GLN A 318 2.46 13.29 -14.53
CA GLN A 318 3.55 13.40 -13.57
C GLN A 318 3.84 14.87 -13.24
N LEU A 319 4.41 15.13 -12.06
CA LEU A 319 5.05 16.41 -11.78
C LEU A 319 6.31 16.54 -12.66
N LEU A 320 6.74 17.78 -12.90
CA LEU A 320 8.03 18.07 -13.53
C LEU A 320 9.18 17.40 -12.74
N ASP A 321 10.09 16.77 -13.45
CA ASP A 321 11.28 16.07 -12.89
C ASP A 321 10.96 14.86 -11.96
N GLU A 322 9.72 14.35 -11.98
CA GLU A 322 9.32 13.16 -11.23
C GLU A 322 9.67 11.87 -12.00
N SER A 323 10.07 10.82 -11.26
CA SER A 323 10.40 9.52 -11.84
C SER A 323 9.26 8.49 -11.77
N PHE A 324 8.34 8.62 -10.80
CA PHE A 324 7.23 7.67 -10.66
C PHE A 324 6.19 7.85 -11.76
N ALA A 325 5.85 6.76 -12.45
CA ALA A 325 4.72 6.67 -13.37
C ALA A 325 3.75 5.59 -12.89
N GLU A 326 2.46 5.89 -12.84
CA GLU A 326 1.42 4.91 -12.52
C GLU A 326 1.50 3.73 -13.49
N PRO A 327 1.75 2.48 -13.05
CA PRO A 327 1.95 1.34 -13.95
C PRO A 327 0.61 0.76 -14.44
N VAL A 328 -0.14 1.55 -15.20
CA VAL A 328 -1.54 1.33 -15.58
C VAL A 328 -1.80 -0.08 -16.11
N SER A 329 -1.00 -0.53 -17.05
CA SER A 329 -1.19 -1.82 -17.72
C SER A 329 -0.55 -3.01 -17.00
N GLN A 330 -0.20 -2.89 -15.71
CA GLN A 330 0.55 -3.93 -14.97
C GLN A 330 -0.10 -5.31 -15.01
N ALA A 331 -1.43 -5.41 -15.04
CA ALA A 331 -2.17 -6.66 -15.08
C ALA A 331 -2.50 -7.15 -16.50
N THR A 332 -2.60 -6.26 -17.46
CA THR A 332 -2.99 -6.55 -18.85
C THR A 332 -2.13 -7.65 -19.52
N PRO A 333 -0.81 -7.73 -19.27
CA PRO A 333 0.02 -8.77 -19.90
C PRO A 333 -0.41 -10.20 -19.62
N PHE A 334 -1.05 -10.48 -18.46
CA PHE A 334 -1.29 -11.85 -18.02
C PHE A 334 -2.72 -12.16 -17.56
N LEU A 335 -3.62 -11.16 -17.41
CA LEU A 335 -4.97 -11.41 -16.90
C LEU A 335 -5.84 -12.20 -17.90
N TYR A 336 -5.74 -11.85 -19.19
CA TYR A 336 -6.51 -12.49 -20.25
C TYR A 336 -5.61 -12.94 -21.40
N ARG A 337 -6.13 -13.91 -22.17
CA ARG A 337 -5.49 -14.38 -23.40
C ARG A 337 -5.58 -13.32 -24.50
N GLY A 338 -4.94 -13.57 -25.61
CA GLY A 338 -4.83 -12.74 -26.81
C GLY A 338 -3.38 -12.79 -27.28
N GLU A 339 -3.15 -13.36 -28.46
CA GLU A 339 -1.80 -13.59 -28.98
C GLU A 339 -1.20 -12.31 -29.58
N ASN A 340 -2.07 -11.39 -30.04
CA ASN A 340 -1.67 -10.14 -30.63
C ASN A 340 -1.86 -9.00 -29.62
N ARG A 341 -0.75 -8.37 -29.21
CA ARG A 341 -0.75 -7.42 -28.09
C ARG A 341 0.00 -6.16 -28.42
N GLU A 342 -0.56 -5.03 -28.05
CA GLU A 342 0.12 -3.73 -28.01
C GLU A 342 -0.16 -3.07 -26.66
N ILE A 343 0.87 -2.86 -25.87
CA ILE A 343 0.76 -2.24 -24.55
C ILE A 343 1.71 -1.05 -24.51
N GLY A 344 1.15 0.13 -24.29
CA GLY A 344 1.87 1.40 -24.26
C GLY A 344 1.61 2.24 -23.02
N MET A 345 2.61 3.02 -22.64
CA MET A 345 2.45 4.07 -21.64
C MET A 345 3.10 5.36 -22.13
N HIS A 346 2.36 6.44 -21.99
CA HIS A 346 2.78 7.81 -22.27
C HIS A 346 2.73 8.65 -20.99
N ILE A 347 3.57 9.65 -20.95
CA ILE A 347 3.70 10.54 -19.80
C ILE A 347 3.41 11.97 -20.25
N LYS A 348 2.61 12.68 -19.46
CA LYS A 348 2.41 14.11 -19.57
C LYS A 348 2.86 14.79 -18.29
N ARG A 349 3.79 15.73 -18.40
CA ARG A 349 4.30 16.48 -17.27
C ARG A 349 3.48 17.74 -17.03
N ILE A 350 2.97 17.88 -15.82
CA ILE A 350 2.08 18.97 -15.43
C ILE A 350 2.46 19.54 -14.06
N ASN A 351 2.10 20.79 -13.85
CA ASN A 351 2.35 21.51 -12.60
C ASN A 351 1.31 21.15 -11.53
N ARG A 352 1.37 19.92 -11.05
CA ARG A 352 0.55 19.37 -9.95
C ARG A 352 1.43 18.60 -8.99
N MET A 353 0.98 18.42 -7.74
CA MET A 353 1.71 17.65 -6.74
C MET A 353 2.13 16.27 -7.24
N CYS A 354 3.14 15.69 -6.60
CA CYS A 354 3.72 14.40 -6.97
C CYS A 354 2.67 13.30 -7.15
N ALA A 355 2.83 12.49 -8.19
CA ALA A 355 2.17 11.21 -8.29
C ALA A 355 2.88 10.16 -7.43
N GLY A 356 2.18 9.14 -6.98
CA GLY A 356 2.76 8.08 -6.18
C GLY A 356 1.84 6.90 -6.02
N SER A 357 2.37 5.87 -5.38
CA SER A 357 1.63 4.64 -5.14
C SER A 357 0.45 4.87 -4.20
N VAL A 358 -0.77 4.89 -4.73
CA VAL A 358 -1.99 4.80 -3.94
C VAL A 358 -2.57 3.40 -4.11
N ARG A 359 -3.06 2.77 -3.08
CA ARG A 359 -3.56 1.38 -2.97
C ARG A 359 -3.82 0.68 -4.30
N ALA A 360 -3.05 -0.39 -4.61
CA ALA A 360 -3.00 -1.09 -5.90
C ALA A 360 -2.61 -0.17 -7.09
N PRO A 361 -1.40 0.45 -7.06
CA PRO A 361 -0.96 1.28 -8.18
C PRO A 361 -0.95 0.47 -9.48
N GLY A 362 -1.48 1.07 -10.52
CA GLY A 362 -1.68 0.43 -11.82
C GLY A 362 -2.92 -0.44 -11.89
N GLU A 363 -3.03 -1.48 -11.06
CA GLU A 363 -4.18 -2.41 -11.12
C GLU A 363 -5.51 -1.70 -10.88
N ALA A 364 -5.58 -0.77 -9.92
CA ALA A 364 -6.84 -0.10 -9.61
C ALA A 364 -7.41 0.68 -10.79
N VAL A 365 -6.58 1.34 -11.58
CA VAL A 365 -7.03 2.13 -12.74
C VAL A 365 -7.03 1.31 -14.03
N GLY A 366 -6.01 0.48 -14.25
CA GLY A 366 -5.87 -0.29 -15.49
C GLY A 366 -6.87 -1.42 -15.61
N ILE A 367 -7.11 -2.18 -14.52
CA ILE A 367 -8.13 -3.23 -14.53
C ILE A 367 -9.52 -2.60 -14.65
N THR A 368 -9.78 -1.43 -14.06
CA THR A 368 -11.06 -0.74 -14.21
C THR A 368 -11.38 -0.50 -15.70
N ALA A 369 -10.47 0.08 -16.46
CA ALA A 369 -10.70 0.32 -17.89
C ALA A 369 -10.82 -0.99 -18.69
N LEU A 370 -9.92 -1.95 -18.43
CA LEU A 370 -9.93 -3.25 -19.12
C LEU A 370 -11.23 -4.02 -18.86
N GLU A 371 -11.73 -4.01 -17.62
CA GLU A 371 -12.93 -4.75 -17.23
C GLU A 371 -14.22 -4.10 -17.76
N ILE A 372 -14.26 -2.76 -17.91
CA ILE A 372 -15.34 -2.08 -18.62
C ILE A 372 -15.32 -2.49 -20.10
N ALA A 373 -14.17 -2.50 -20.75
CA ALA A 373 -14.04 -2.96 -22.13
C ALA A 373 -14.45 -4.44 -22.29
N MET A 374 -14.17 -5.29 -21.29
CA MET A 374 -14.62 -6.68 -21.27
C MET A 374 -16.14 -6.80 -21.13
N ASP A 375 -16.80 -5.91 -20.41
CA ASP A 375 -18.26 -5.87 -20.33
C ASP A 375 -18.89 -5.38 -21.65
N GLU A 376 -18.27 -4.39 -22.30
CA GLU A 376 -18.69 -3.97 -23.65
C GLU A 376 -18.51 -5.09 -24.68
N LEU A 377 -17.40 -5.85 -24.60
CA LEU A 377 -17.20 -7.04 -25.46
C LEU A 377 -18.27 -8.12 -25.17
N ALA A 378 -18.67 -8.29 -23.92
CA ALA A 378 -19.78 -9.21 -23.56
C ALA A 378 -21.11 -8.74 -24.16
N ASP A 379 -21.40 -7.44 -24.15
CA ASP A 379 -22.62 -6.87 -24.72
C ASP A 379 -22.66 -7.05 -26.25
N VAL A 380 -21.61 -6.66 -26.97
CA VAL A 380 -21.58 -6.77 -28.44
C VAL A 380 -21.56 -8.23 -28.93
N SER A 381 -21.01 -9.15 -28.15
CA SER A 381 -21.00 -10.59 -28.50
C SER A 381 -22.25 -11.33 -28.04
N GLY A 382 -23.02 -10.75 -27.11
CA GLY A 382 -24.18 -11.41 -26.48
C GLY A 382 -23.80 -12.57 -25.54
N ILE A 383 -22.51 -12.66 -25.14
CA ILE A 383 -22.03 -13.71 -24.23
C ILE A 383 -22.13 -13.20 -22.79
N ASP A 384 -22.59 -14.05 -21.87
CA ASP A 384 -22.63 -13.70 -20.44
C ASP A 384 -21.25 -13.23 -19.95
N PRO A 385 -21.14 -12.10 -19.23
CA PRO A 385 -19.86 -11.53 -18.79
C PRO A 385 -18.97 -12.49 -18.00
N VAL A 386 -19.54 -13.38 -17.18
CA VAL A 386 -18.79 -14.40 -16.44
C VAL A 386 -18.23 -15.45 -17.40
N GLU A 387 -19.05 -15.94 -18.33
CA GLU A 387 -18.65 -16.94 -19.33
C GLU A 387 -17.60 -16.38 -20.28
N LEU A 388 -17.72 -15.12 -20.71
CA LEU A 388 -16.72 -14.47 -21.55
C LEU A 388 -15.35 -14.46 -20.87
N ARG A 389 -15.30 -14.06 -19.59
CA ARG A 389 -14.03 -14.03 -18.84
C ARG A 389 -13.44 -15.43 -18.67
N LYS A 390 -14.25 -16.42 -18.33
CA LYS A 390 -13.80 -17.82 -18.20
C LYS A 390 -13.20 -18.38 -19.49
N ARG A 391 -13.77 -18.06 -20.66
CA ARG A 391 -13.22 -18.45 -21.98
C ARG A 391 -11.85 -17.82 -22.25
N ASN A 392 -11.55 -16.70 -21.62
CA ASN A 392 -10.37 -15.91 -21.85
C ASN A 392 -9.30 -16.02 -20.75
N ILE A 393 -9.47 -16.93 -19.80
CA ILE A 393 -8.44 -17.25 -18.81
C ILE A 393 -7.27 -17.94 -19.51
N PRO A 394 -6.03 -17.44 -19.40
CA PRO A 394 -4.87 -18.08 -20.01
C PRO A 394 -4.36 -19.25 -19.16
N GLU A 395 -3.82 -20.28 -19.81
CA GLU A 395 -3.19 -21.41 -19.14
C GLU A 395 -1.77 -21.09 -18.64
N VAL A 396 -1.07 -20.25 -19.38
CA VAL A 396 0.26 -19.72 -19.06
C VAL A 396 0.23 -18.20 -19.25
N ASP A 397 1.18 -17.49 -18.68
CA ASP A 397 1.32 -16.04 -18.91
C ASP A 397 1.53 -15.76 -20.39
N PRO A 398 0.60 -15.08 -21.08
CA PRO A 398 0.72 -14.86 -22.53
C PRO A 398 1.88 -13.95 -22.92
N SER A 399 2.40 -13.16 -22.00
CA SER A 399 3.46 -12.17 -22.29
C SER A 399 4.86 -12.78 -22.34
N ASP A 400 5.10 -13.86 -21.59
CA ASP A 400 6.44 -14.45 -21.47
C ASP A 400 6.45 -15.99 -21.40
N GLY A 401 5.28 -16.64 -21.40
CA GLY A 401 5.12 -18.10 -21.42
C GLY A 401 5.35 -18.79 -20.09
N ARG A 402 5.55 -18.05 -19.00
CA ARG A 402 5.70 -18.66 -17.66
C ARG A 402 4.42 -19.34 -17.20
N GLU A 403 4.55 -20.46 -16.52
CA GLU A 403 3.43 -21.06 -15.81
C GLU A 403 3.03 -20.20 -14.61
N PHE A 404 1.77 -20.23 -14.24
CA PHE A 404 1.31 -19.64 -12.99
C PHE A 404 1.71 -20.55 -11.80
N SER A 405 2.08 -19.95 -10.67
CA SER A 405 2.30 -20.69 -9.43
C SER A 405 1.00 -21.27 -8.88
N SER A 406 -0.09 -20.50 -8.99
CA SER A 406 -1.48 -20.89 -8.77
C SER A 406 -2.36 -20.01 -9.64
N HIS A 407 -3.50 -20.55 -10.11
CA HIS A 407 -4.44 -19.79 -10.94
C HIS A 407 -5.87 -20.22 -10.64
N LYS A 408 -6.55 -19.45 -9.76
CA LYS A 408 -7.91 -19.77 -9.26
C LYS A 408 -8.96 -18.74 -9.67
N LEU A 409 -8.75 -18.03 -10.80
CA LEU A 409 -9.71 -17.03 -11.28
C LEU A 409 -11.05 -17.69 -11.65
N ALA A 410 -11.05 -18.85 -12.30
CA ALA A 410 -12.29 -19.55 -12.67
C ALA A 410 -13.12 -19.89 -11.44
N GLU A 411 -12.49 -20.42 -10.40
CA GLU A 411 -13.16 -20.77 -9.15
C GLU A 411 -13.70 -19.52 -8.42
N ALA A 412 -12.94 -18.40 -8.46
CA ALA A 412 -13.41 -17.13 -7.87
C ALA A 412 -14.63 -16.57 -8.62
N LEU A 413 -14.63 -16.66 -9.96
CA LEU A 413 -15.77 -16.27 -10.80
C LEU A 413 -17.02 -17.13 -10.50
N ASP A 414 -16.84 -18.45 -10.41
CA ASP A 414 -17.95 -19.40 -10.14
C ASP A 414 -18.52 -19.22 -8.73
N ASP A 415 -17.66 -19.11 -7.70
CA ASP A 415 -18.07 -18.88 -6.31
C ASP A 415 -18.79 -17.52 -6.17
N GLY A 416 -18.22 -16.48 -6.76
CA GLY A 416 -18.77 -15.14 -6.73
C GLY A 416 -20.12 -15.05 -7.43
N ALA A 417 -20.24 -15.57 -8.65
CA ALA A 417 -21.49 -15.61 -9.41
C ALA A 417 -22.59 -16.36 -8.65
N LYS A 418 -22.26 -17.52 -8.07
CA LYS A 418 -23.20 -18.31 -7.26
C LYS A 418 -23.64 -17.58 -6.00
N THR A 419 -22.69 -17.04 -5.23
CA THR A 419 -22.98 -16.38 -3.95
C THR A 419 -23.76 -15.08 -4.14
N PHE A 420 -23.46 -14.33 -5.18
CA PHE A 420 -24.17 -13.10 -5.52
C PHE A 420 -25.57 -13.36 -6.10
N GLY A 421 -25.82 -14.54 -6.68
CA GLY A 421 -27.06 -14.86 -7.41
C GLY A 421 -27.07 -14.23 -8.81
N TRP A 422 -25.93 -14.26 -9.52
CA TRP A 422 -25.75 -13.64 -10.83
C TRP A 422 -26.73 -14.13 -11.89
N ALA A 423 -27.11 -15.41 -11.83
CA ALA A 423 -28.08 -16.01 -12.75
C ALA A 423 -29.51 -15.46 -12.61
N ASP A 424 -29.85 -14.96 -11.42
CA ASP A 424 -31.20 -14.45 -11.10
C ASP A 424 -31.31 -12.92 -11.29
N ARG A 425 -30.28 -12.26 -11.87
CA ARG A 425 -30.27 -10.82 -12.09
C ARG A 425 -31.31 -10.39 -13.11
N GLU A 426 -32.00 -9.33 -12.80
CA GLU A 426 -33.01 -8.70 -13.68
C GLU A 426 -32.56 -7.28 -14.04
N ALA A 427 -31.64 -7.15 -15.03
CA ALA A 427 -31.19 -5.84 -15.48
C ALA A 427 -32.33 -4.99 -16.05
N GLY A 428 -32.33 -3.70 -15.74
CA GLY A 428 -33.35 -2.75 -16.14
C GLY A 428 -34.67 -2.84 -15.34
N LYS A 429 -34.72 -3.70 -14.31
CA LYS A 429 -35.85 -3.72 -13.36
C LYS A 429 -35.96 -2.36 -12.66
N THR A 430 -37.21 -1.94 -12.41
CA THR A 430 -37.48 -0.74 -11.63
C THR A 430 -37.86 -1.09 -10.20
N ASP A 431 -37.36 -0.32 -9.25
CA ASP A 431 -37.74 -0.36 -7.83
C ASP A 431 -38.10 1.07 -7.41
N GLY A 432 -39.39 1.42 -7.56
CA GLY A 432 -39.86 2.79 -7.47
C GLY A 432 -39.25 3.68 -8.56
N GLU A 433 -38.50 4.72 -8.15
CA GLU A 433 -37.76 5.63 -9.06
C GLU A 433 -36.36 5.09 -9.45
N TRP A 434 -35.97 3.95 -8.93
CA TRP A 434 -34.63 3.40 -9.14
C TRP A 434 -34.60 2.41 -10.29
N LEU A 435 -33.70 2.59 -11.23
CA LEU A 435 -33.35 1.64 -12.28
C LEU A 435 -32.20 0.76 -11.75
N ILE A 436 -32.39 -0.56 -11.83
CA ILE A 436 -31.42 -1.52 -11.28
C ILE A 436 -30.47 -2.01 -12.36
N GLY A 437 -29.17 -1.87 -12.09
CA GLY A 437 -28.09 -2.37 -12.92
C GLY A 437 -27.20 -3.37 -12.18
N TYR A 438 -26.52 -4.20 -12.96
CA TYR A 438 -25.59 -5.22 -12.45
C TYR A 438 -24.27 -5.13 -13.22
N GLY A 439 -23.16 -5.29 -12.51
CA GLY A 439 -21.83 -5.37 -13.10
C GLY A 439 -20.99 -6.44 -12.41
N MET A 440 -19.99 -6.92 -13.11
CA MET A 440 -18.99 -7.80 -12.54
C MET A 440 -17.62 -7.52 -13.12
N SER A 441 -16.57 -7.92 -12.42
CA SER A 441 -15.19 -7.79 -12.89
C SER A 441 -14.32 -8.93 -12.37
N SER A 442 -13.26 -9.27 -13.14
CA SER A 442 -12.12 -9.97 -12.59
C SER A 442 -11.19 -8.99 -11.89
N ALA A 443 -10.32 -9.53 -11.06
CA ALA A 443 -9.22 -8.78 -10.44
C ALA A 443 -7.99 -9.66 -10.30
N THR A 444 -6.83 -9.03 -10.33
CA THR A 444 -5.56 -9.69 -10.04
C THR A 444 -4.58 -8.74 -9.37
N ARG A 445 -3.65 -9.31 -8.62
CA ARG A 445 -2.51 -8.60 -8.04
C ARG A 445 -1.29 -9.49 -8.13
N VAL A 446 -0.19 -8.95 -8.63
CA VAL A 446 1.11 -9.63 -8.61
C VAL A 446 1.54 -9.83 -7.16
N ASN A 447 1.92 -11.06 -6.81
CA ASN A 447 2.49 -11.38 -5.51
C ASN A 447 4.00 -11.21 -5.57
N MET A 448 4.54 -10.43 -4.63
CA MET A 448 5.98 -10.23 -4.50
C MET A 448 6.43 -10.70 -3.14
N LEU A 449 7.62 -11.31 -3.08
CA LEU A 449 8.34 -11.61 -1.86
C LEU A 449 9.53 -10.65 -1.78
N GLY A 450 9.61 -9.85 -0.72
CA GLY A 450 10.74 -9.00 -0.40
C GLY A 450 11.67 -9.65 0.63
N GLU A 451 12.98 -9.40 0.54
CA GLU A 451 13.90 -9.77 1.63
C GLU A 451 13.43 -9.17 2.95
N SER A 452 13.31 -10.02 3.97
CA SER A 452 12.79 -9.63 5.29
C SER A 452 13.49 -10.40 6.40
N HIS A 453 13.71 -9.71 7.52
CA HIS A 453 14.31 -10.25 8.72
C HIS A 453 13.37 -10.11 9.91
N ALA A 454 13.39 -11.09 10.80
CA ALA A 454 12.69 -11.05 12.07
C ALA A 454 13.47 -11.80 13.13
N ARG A 455 13.35 -11.37 14.38
CA ARG A 455 13.91 -12.07 15.54
C ARG A 455 12.78 -12.68 16.34
N VAL A 456 12.93 -13.96 16.69
CA VAL A 456 12.02 -14.67 17.58
C VAL A 456 12.79 -15.18 18.79
N THR A 457 12.30 -14.86 19.98
CA THR A 457 12.88 -15.28 21.25
C THR A 457 11.87 -16.11 22.03
N LEU A 458 12.26 -17.34 22.39
CA LEU A 458 11.59 -18.11 23.42
C LEU A 458 12.20 -17.73 24.77
N ASN A 459 11.42 -17.05 25.60
CA ASN A 459 11.82 -16.54 26.90
C ASN A 459 11.90 -17.66 27.97
N GLU A 460 12.54 -17.35 29.10
CA GLU A 460 12.70 -18.30 30.22
C GLU A 460 11.38 -18.79 30.82
N ASP A 461 10.32 -17.99 30.73
CA ASP A 461 8.97 -18.33 31.18
C ASP A 461 8.15 -19.09 30.12
N GLY A 462 8.72 -19.36 28.95
CA GLY A 462 8.05 -20.03 27.82
C GLY A 462 7.14 -19.11 27.01
N SER A 463 7.17 -17.79 27.21
CA SER A 463 6.52 -16.82 26.33
C SER A 463 7.38 -16.55 25.09
N LEU A 464 6.79 -15.96 24.07
CA LEU A 464 7.48 -15.56 22.85
C LEU A 464 7.57 -14.04 22.70
N LEU A 465 8.71 -13.57 22.21
CA LEU A 465 8.91 -12.21 21.72
C LEU A 465 9.26 -12.28 20.23
N VAL A 466 8.49 -11.58 19.40
CA VAL A 466 8.72 -11.41 17.96
C VAL A 466 9.05 -9.97 17.67
N GLU A 467 10.16 -9.70 17.00
CA GLU A 467 10.68 -8.37 16.73
C GLU A 467 11.04 -8.20 15.25
N THR A 468 10.56 -7.12 14.63
CA THR A 468 10.90 -6.70 13.26
C THR A 468 10.53 -5.23 13.06
N ASP A 469 11.22 -4.49 12.19
CA ASP A 469 10.94 -3.07 11.92
C ASP A 469 9.69 -2.85 11.04
N MET A 470 8.96 -3.94 10.70
CA MET A 470 7.67 -3.86 10.00
C MET A 470 6.72 -2.90 10.69
N THR A 471 5.85 -2.23 9.94
CA THR A 471 4.79 -1.39 10.50
C THR A 471 3.40 -2.04 10.32
N ASP A 472 2.47 -1.79 11.23
CA ASP A 472 1.05 -2.12 11.07
C ASP A 472 0.27 -0.85 10.70
N ILE A 473 -0.10 -0.74 9.43
CA ILE A 473 -0.86 0.40 8.87
C ILE A 473 -2.38 0.19 8.95
N GLY A 474 -2.83 -0.73 9.79
CA GLY A 474 -4.21 -1.18 9.90
C GLY A 474 -4.48 -2.54 9.24
N THR A 475 -3.45 -3.19 8.72
CA THR A 475 -3.53 -4.48 8.02
C THR A 475 -3.65 -5.68 8.96
N GLY A 476 -3.23 -5.55 10.23
CA GLY A 476 -3.27 -6.63 11.22
C GLY A 476 -1.96 -7.41 11.33
N THR A 477 -0.84 -6.75 11.08
CA THR A 477 0.50 -7.35 11.15
C THR A 477 0.79 -7.93 12.54
N TYR A 478 0.43 -7.21 13.62
CA TYR A 478 0.52 -7.74 14.99
C TYR A 478 -0.18 -9.10 15.14
N ALA A 479 -1.38 -9.23 14.59
CA ALA A 479 -2.18 -10.45 14.70
C ALA A 479 -1.54 -11.62 13.94
N ILE A 480 -1.18 -11.44 12.66
CA ILE A 480 -0.64 -12.53 11.84
C ILE A 480 0.72 -13.03 12.35
N LEU A 481 1.61 -12.15 12.82
CA LEU A 481 2.90 -12.57 13.37
C LEU A 481 2.72 -13.29 14.71
N THR A 482 1.75 -12.88 15.55
CA THR A 482 1.34 -13.62 16.75
C THR A 482 0.87 -15.03 16.39
N GLN A 483 0.01 -15.16 15.37
CA GLN A 483 -0.54 -16.45 14.94
C GLN A 483 0.54 -17.36 14.38
N ILE A 484 1.44 -16.86 13.53
CA ILE A 484 2.53 -17.67 12.96
C ILE A 484 3.46 -18.18 14.07
N ALA A 485 3.94 -17.31 14.95
CA ALA A 485 4.87 -17.70 16.01
C ALA A 485 4.21 -18.64 17.02
N GLY A 486 2.98 -18.34 17.44
CA GLY A 486 2.21 -19.17 18.38
C GLY A 486 1.90 -20.56 17.82
N GLU A 487 1.46 -20.64 16.54
CA GLU A 487 1.20 -21.93 15.87
C GLU A 487 2.46 -22.77 15.74
N MET A 488 3.53 -22.15 15.24
CA MET A 488 4.79 -22.85 15.00
C MET A 488 5.45 -23.40 16.27
N LEU A 489 5.32 -22.68 17.39
CA LEU A 489 5.99 -23.01 18.64
C LEU A 489 5.03 -23.53 19.73
N GLY A 490 3.74 -23.72 19.38
CA GLY A 490 2.74 -24.27 20.31
C GLY A 490 2.50 -23.36 21.52
N VAL A 491 2.53 -22.04 21.34
CA VAL A 491 2.33 -21.08 22.44
C VAL A 491 1.00 -20.36 22.26
N PRO A 492 0.15 -20.28 23.30
CA PRO A 492 -1.10 -19.50 23.24
C PRO A 492 -0.86 -18.03 22.85
N ALA A 493 -1.80 -17.44 22.10
CA ALA A 493 -1.64 -16.11 21.53
C ALA A 493 -1.41 -15.01 22.57
N ASP A 494 -1.99 -15.11 23.76
CA ASP A 494 -1.84 -14.18 24.87
C ASP A 494 -0.44 -14.23 25.54
N ARG A 495 0.37 -15.23 25.18
CA ARG A 495 1.77 -15.34 25.60
C ARG A 495 2.77 -15.02 24.49
N VAL A 496 2.31 -14.47 23.37
CA VAL A 496 3.16 -13.99 22.27
C VAL A 496 3.12 -12.47 22.26
N THR A 497 4.27 -11.84 22.43
CA THR A 497 4.44 -10.39 22.30
C THR A 497 5.10 -10.08 20.96
N VAL A 498 4.51 -9.17 20.17
CA VAL A 498 5.07 -8.68 18.91
C VAL A 498 5.48 -7.22 19.08
N ARG A 499 6.68 -6.87 18.67
CA ARG A 499 7.22 -5.49 18.64
C ARG A 499 7.50 -5.09 17.20
N LEU A 500 6.87 -4.01 16.77
CA LEU A 500 6.92 -3.46 15.42
C LEU A 500 7.22 -1.96 15.43
N GLY A 501 7.54 -1.42 14.25
CA GLY A 501 7.58 0.02 14.02
C GLY A 501 8.75 0.74 14.68
N ASP A 502 9.86 0.06 14.86
CA ASP A 502 11.10 0.61 15.42
C ASP A 502 12.26 0.24 14.49
N SER A 503 12.91 1.23 13.87
CA SER A 503 13.97 1.02 12.88
C SER A 503 15.26 0.42 13.46
N SER A 504 15.36 0.26 14.79
CA SER A 504 16.46 -0.46 15.45
C SER A 504 16.27 -1.98 15.46
N LEU A 505 15.07 -2.47 15.11
CA LEU A 505 14.73 -3.89 15.03
C LEU A 505 15.21 -4.50 13.70
N PRO A 506 15.18 -5.86 13.57
CA PRO A 506 15.57 -6.50 12.31
C PRO A 506 14.79 -5.96 11.11
N LYS A 507 15.50 -5.68 10.01
CA LYS A 507 14.97 -4.99 8.83
C LYS A 507 13.97 -5.84 8.05
N ALA A 508 12.72 -5.42 8.00
CA ALA A 508 11.66 -6.08 7.24
C ALA A 508 11.54 -5.56 5.80
N ALA A 509 10.71 -6.23 5.02
CA ALA A 509 10.35 -5.77 3.68
C ALA A 509 9.54 -4.47 3.68
N GLY A 510 8.87 -4.14 4.80
CA GLY A 510 8.00 -2.97 4.96
C GLY A 510 6.55 -3.20 4.52
N SER A 511 5.68 -2.24 4.86
CA SER A 511 4.23 -2.29 4.59
C SER A 511 3.87 -1.62 3.27
N GLY A 512 4.29 -2.21 2.15
CA GLY A 512 4.02 -1.75 0.79
C GLY A 512 3.86 -2.92 -0.16
N GLY A 513 3.47 -2.70 -1.41
CA GLY A 513 3.44 -3.69 -2.49
C GLY A 513 2.63 -4.97 -2.22
N SER A 514 1.85 -5.03 -1.14
CA SER A 514 1.12 -6.23 -0.66
C SER A 514 2.02 -7.42 -0.29
N TRP A 515 3.31 -7.21 -0.08
CA TRP A 515 4.28 -8.27 0.21
C TRP A 515 4.52 -8.54 1.70
N GLY A 516 3.99 -7.69 2.61
CA GLY A 516 4.32 -7.74 4.04
C GLY A 516 3.99 -9.07 4.71
N ALA A 517 2.82 -9.67 4.44
CA ALA A 517 2.40 -10.93 5.05
C ALA A 517 3.32 -12.09 4.63
N ALA A 518 3.64 -12.21 3.34
CA ALA A 518 4.54 -13.25 2.83
C ALA A 518 5.97 -13.04 3.32
N SER A 519 6.49 -11.81 3.24
CA SER A 519 7.88 -11.51 3.57
C SER A 519 8.14 -11.55 5.08
N SER A 520 7.43 -10.71 5.86
CA SER A 520 7.66 -10.65 7.32
C SER A 520 7.11 -11.90 8.03
N GLY A 521 5.97 -12.45 7.56
CA GLY A 521 5.49 -13.74 8.02
C GLY A 521 6.47 -14.87 7.72
N GLY A 522 7.09 -14.86 6.53
CA GLY A 522 8.13 -15.81 6.12
C GLY A 522 9.38 -15.75 7.00
N SER A 523 9.89 -14.55 7.32
CA SER A 523 11.05 -14.40 8.21
C SER A 523 10.77 -14.91 9.64
N VAL A 524 9.56 -14.65 10.18
CA VAL A 524 9.13 -15.22 11.47
C VAL A 524 9.02 -16.75 11.39
N PHE A 525 8.45 -17.29 10.31
CA PHE A 525 8.36 -18.73 10.07
C PHE A 525 9.74 -19.39 10.10
N VAL A 526 10.72 -18.83 9.36
CA VAL A 526 12.11 -19.34 9.31
C VAL A 526 12.76 -19.34 10.70
N ALA A 527 12.60 -18.27 11.47
CA ALA A 527 13.09 -18.20 12.85
C ALA A 527 12.46 -19.28 13.74
N CYS A 528 11.14 -19.49 13.61
CA CYS A 528 10.41 -20.50 14.36
C CYS A 528 10.82 -21.93 13.98
N GLU A 529 11.09 -22.22 12.70
CA GLU A 529 11.62 -23.54 12.28
C GLU A 529 12.97 -23.84 12.95
N ALA A 530 13.85 -22.85 12.98
CA ALA A 530 15.15 -23.04 13.65
C ALA A 530 15.00 -23.23 15.17
N LEU A 531 14.06 -22.53 15.81
CA LEU A 531 13.72 -22.76 17.23
C LEU A 531 13.16 -24.17 17.46
N ARG A 532 12.26 -24.67 16.62
CA ARG A 532 11.74 -26.04 16.68
C ARG A 532 12.87 -27.07 16.59
N LYS A 533 13.78 -26.88 15.63
CA LYS A 533 14.96 -27.74 15.48
C LYS A 533 15.82 -27.75 16.75
N LYS A 534 16.08 -26.57 17.33
CA LYS A 534 16.85 -26.44 18.57
C LYS A 534 16.17 -27.15 19.76
N ILE A 535 14.84 -27.08 19.87
CA ILE A 535 14.06 -27.78 20.88
C ILE A 535 14.17 -29.31 20.65
N ALA A 536 14.01 -29.78 19.41
CA ALA A 536 14.10 -31.20 19.06
C ALA A 536 15.51 -31.78 19.38
N GLU A 537 16.57 -31.05 19.00
CA GLU A 537 17.95 -31.40 19.31
C GLU A 537 18.19 -31.51 20.84
N THR A 538 17.65 -30.54 21.61
CA THR A 538 17.76 -30.55 23.07
C THR A 538 17.00 -31.76 23.69
N MET A 539 15.86 -32.13 23.10
CA MET A 539 15.14 -33.36 23.49
C MET A 539 15.80 -34.63 23.01
N GLY A 540 16.75 -34.56 22.07
CA GLY A 540 17.37 -35.73 21.43
C GLY A 540 16.38 -36.53 20.58
N VAL A 541 15.56 -35.82 19.77
CA VAL A 541 14.56 -36.37 18.85
C VAL A 541 14.69 -35.73 17.49
N GLU A 542 14.11 -36.36 16.47
CA GLU A 542 14.00 -35.77 15.14
C GLU A 542 12.91 -34.69 15.16
N GLU A 543 13.12 -33.57 14.47
CA GLU A 543 12.17 -32.45 14.43
C GLU A 543 10.78 -32.83 13.89
N ARG A 544 10.73 -33.77 12.94
CA ARG A 544 9.47 -34.32 12.39
C ARG A 544 8.60 -35.06 13.43
N ASP A 545 9.22 -35.59 14.50
CA ASP A 545 8.53 -36.29 15.57
C ASP A 545 8.08 -35.34 16.70
N LEU A 546 8.49 -34.06 16.62
CA LEU A 546 8.19 -33.03 17.63
C LEU A 546 6.82 -32.43 17.42
N THR A 547 5.99 -32.48 18.45
CA THR A 547 4.73 -31.72 18.56
C THR A 547 4.87 -30.67 19.65
N LEU A 548 4.52 -29.41 19.31
CA LEU A 548 4.49 -28.30 20.25
C LEU A 548 3.04 -27.84 20.40
N GLN A 549 2.52 -27.84 21.62
CA GLN A 549 1.14 -27.43 21.92
C GLN A 549 1.03 -26.96 23.36
N ASP A 550 0.31 -25.85 23.59
CA ASP A 550 0.00 -25.28 24.92
C ASP A 550 1.24 -25.10 25.81
N GLY A 551 2.36 -24.70 25.22
CA GLY A 551 3.62 -24.49 25.92
C GLY A 551 4.38 -25.78 26.28
N VAL A 552 4.01 -26.91 25.65
CA VAL A 552 4.58 -28.23 25.93
C VAL A 552 5.14 -28.86 24.66
N ALA A 553 6.34 -29.37 24.75
CA ALA A 553 7.00 -30.19 23.73
C ALA A 553 6.78 -31.67 24.00
N THR A 554 6.30 -32.43 23.01
CA THR A 554 6.09 -33.88 23.10
C THR A 554 6.72 -34.58 21.88
N ALA A 555 7.43 -35.70 22.13
CA ALA A 555 7.98 -36.58 21.08
C ALA A 555 8.34 -37.95 21.65
N ASN A 556 7.98 -39.03 20.98
CA ASN A 556 8.43 -40.41 21.32
C ASN A 556 8.32 -40.74 22.82
N ASN A 557 7.18 -40.52 23.47
CA ASN A 557 6.91 -40.67 24.92
C ASN A 557 7.72 -39.74 25.84
N ARG A 558 8.43 -38.75 25.30
CA ARG A 558 9.04 -37.65 26.07
C ARG A 558 8.12 -36.48 26.12
N ARG A 559 8.12 -35.77 27.24
CA ARG A 559 7.37 -34.51 27.42
C ARG A 559 8.22 -33.54 28.24
N ALA A 560 8.24 -32.30 27.85
CA ALA A 560 8.90 -31.20 28.57
C ALA A 560 8.14 -29.89 28.36
N ASP A 561 8.05 -29.07 29.39
CA ASP A 561 7.49 -27.73 29.27
C ASP A 561 8.52 -26.81 28.60
N LEU A 562 8.07 -25.84 27.79
CA LEU A 562 8.98 -24.92 27.06
C LEU A 562 9.99 -24.19 27.97
N PRO A 563 9.66 -23.75 29.20
CA PRO A 563 10.63 -23.19 30.13
C PRO A 563 11.78 -24.11 30.49
N GLU A 564 11.64 -25.43 30.31
CA GLU A 564 12.73 -26.37 30.60
C GLU A 564 13.91 -26.23 29.64
N PHE A 565 13.65 -25.81 28.41
CA PHE A 565 14.68 -25.62 27.39
C PHE A 565 15.46 -24.28 27.59
N THR A 566 14.88 -23.34 28.26
CA THR A 566 15.43 -21.99 28.45
C THR A 566 15.97 -21.72 29.85
N LYS A 567 16.16 -22.76 30.68
CA LYS A 567 16.73 -22.66 32.03
C LYS A 567 18.12 -22.00 32.12
N ASN A 568 18.89 -22.07 31.02
CA ASN A 568 20.22 -21.47 30.92
C ASN A 568 20.25 -20.17 30.09
N GLY A 569 19.10 -19.56 29.90
CA GLY A 569 18.88 -18.36 29.11
C GLY A 569 17.93 -18.54 27.93
N PRO A 570 17.38 -17.47 27.37
CA PRO A 570 16.42 -17.53 26.28
C PRO A 570 17.02 -18.11 25.00
N PHE A 571 16.19 -18.71 24.18
CA PHE A 571 16.56 -19.12 22.81
C PHE A 571 16.15 -18.05 21.83
N THR A 572 17.13 -17.40 21.20
CA THR A 572 16.89 -16.33 20.23
C THR A 572 17.41 -16.73 18.85
N VAL A 573 16.58 -16.54 17.83
CA VAL A 573 16.94 -16.78 16.42
C VAL A 573 16.53 -15.57 15.57
N GLU A 574 17.40 -15.12 14.68
CA GLU A 574 17.05 -14.24 13.58
C GLU A 574 16.79 -15.06 12.32
N GLY A 575 15.58 -14.93 11.77
CA GLY A 575 15.16 -15.56 10.52
C GLY A 575 15.20 -14.59 9.37
N THR A 576 15.70 -15.04 8.23
CA THR A 576 15.73 -14.29 6.97
C THR A 576 15.00 -15.07 5.89
N ILE A 577 14.12 -14.39 5.14
CA ILE A 577 13.51 -14.92 3.92
C ILE A 577 13.99 -14.12 2.72
N ASN A 578 14.36 -14.81 1.63
CA ASN A 578 14.75 -14.23 0.36
C ASN A 578 13.86 -14.74 -0.77
N LYS A 579 13.65 -13.90 -1.80
CA LYS A 579 12.77 -14.21 -2.92
C LYS A 579 13.21 -15.42 -3.77
N GLY A 580 14.51 -15.65 -3.93
CA GLY A 580 15.05 -16.73 -4.77
C GLY A 580 14.58 -16.68 -6.23
N ASP A 581 14.66 -17.82 -6.90
CA ASP A 581 14.35 -17.96 -8.33
C ASP A 581 12.85 -18.18 -8.61
N THR A 582 12.05 -18.57 -7.61
CA THR A 582 10.62 -18.87 -7.79
C THR A 582 9.81 -17.72 -8.38
N GLN A 583 10.20 -16.46 -8.11
CA GLN A 583 9.55 -15.27 -8.68
C GLN A 583 9.89 -15.01 -10.14
N THR A 584 11.01 -15.53 -10.64
CA THR A 584 11.41 -15.42 -12.05
C THR A 584 10.85 -16.56 -12.87
N ASP A 585 10.72 -17.75 -12.29
CA ASP A 585 10.32 -18.96 -12.97
C ASP A 585 8.81 -19.10 -13.16
N ARG A 586 8.05 -18.48 -12.29
CA ARG A 586 6.58 -18.56 -12.26
C ARG A 586 5.95 -17.17 -12.22
N ARG A 587 4.77 -17.04 -12.85
CA ARG A 587 3.90 -15.90 -12.62
C ARG A 587 3.16 -16.12 -11.29
N GLN A 588 3.54 -15.34 -10.27
CA GLN A 588 2.89 -15.37 -8.97
C GLN A 588 1.87 -14.23 -8.88
N ALA A 589 0.61 -14.57 -8.72
CA ALA A 589 -0.48 -13.59 -8.63
C ALA A 589 -1.64 -14.13 -7.81
N THR A 590 -2.36 -13.25 -7.13
CA THR A 590 -3.68 -13.51 -6.58
C THR A 590 -4.75 -13.16 -7.59
N PHE A 591 -5.90 -13.81 -7.51
CA PHE A 591 -7.03 -13.57 -8.38
C PHE A 591 -8.31 -13.38 -7.58
N GLY A 592 -9.28 -12.64 -8.15
CA GLY A 592 -10.57 -12.43 -7.54
C GLY A 592 -11.63 -12.05 -8.57
N ALA A 593 -12.87 -12.06 -8.10
CA ALA A 593 -14.03 -11.62 -8.86
C ALA A 593 -14.92 -10.73 -7.99
N PHE A 594 -15.45 -9.67 -8.59
CA PHE A 594 -16.41 -8.77 -7.96
C PHE A 594 -17.74 -8.80 -8.68
N PHE A 595 -18.81 -8.61 -7.91
CA PHE A 595 -20.18 -8.49 -8.41
C PHE A 595 -20.87 -7.35 -7.69
N ALA A 596 -21.54 -6.47 -8.43
CA ALA A 596 -22.24 -5.32 -7.87
C ALA A 596 -23.66 -5.22 -8.42
N GLU A 597 -24.57 -4.79 -7.56
CA GLU A 597 -25.90 -4.30 -7.91
C GLU A 597 -25.96 -2.82 -7.57
N VAL A 598 -26.34 -2.02 -8.54
CA VAL A 598 -26.47 -0.57 -8.40
C VAL A 598 -27.88 -0.11 -8.71
N GLY A 599 -28.32 0.95 -8.06
CA GLY A 599 -29.54 1.66 -8.40
C GLY A 599 -29.21 3.05 -8.93
N VAL A 600 -29.81 3.44 -10.04
CA VAL A 600 -29.74 4.80 -10.57
C VAL A 600 -31.13 5.42 -10.46
N ASN A 601 -31.27 6.54 -9.74
CA ASN A 601 -32.52 7.26 -9.63
C ASN A 601 -32.86 7.91 -10.98
N SER A 602 -33.99 7.56 -11.56
CA SER A 602 -34.42 8.00 -12.89
C SER A 602 -34.76 9.50 -12.97
N VAL A 603 -34.94 10.16 -11.81
CA VAL A 603 -35.29 11.60 -11.73
C VAL A 603 -34.06 12.44 -11.44
N THR A 604 -33.24 12.03 -10.47
CA THR A 604 -32.07 12.81 -10.00
C THR A 604 -30.77 12.41 -10.66
N GLY A 605 -30.66 11.21 -11.24
CA GLY A 605 -29.42 10.63 -11.74
C GLY A 605 -28.50 10.09 -10.62
N GLU A 606 -28.92 10.16 -9.35
CA GLU A 606 -28.15 9.64 -8.23
C GLU A 606 -27.87 8.15 -8.40
N THR A 607 -26.60 7.75 -8.27
CA THR A 607 -26.17 6.34 -8.34
C THR A 607 -25.78 5.86 -6.96
N ARG A 608 -26.29 4.68 -6.56
CA ARG A 608 -25.98 4.03 -5.29
C ARG A 608 -25.64 2.56 -5.48
N VAL A 609 -24.61 2.10 -4.78
CA VAL A 609 -24.37 0.66 -4.62
C VAL A 609 -25.42 0.11 -3.66
N ARG A 610 -26.14 -0.94 -4.07
CA ARG A 610 -27.14 -1.63 -3.25
C ARG A 610 -26.53 -2.81 -2.50
N ARG A 611 -25.74 -3.59 -3.19
CA ARG A 611 -24.93 -4.69 -2.62
C ARG A 611 -23.72 -4.96 -3.50
N MET A 612 -22.66 -5.48 -2.88
CA MET A 612 -21.46 -5.91 -3.59
C MET A 612 -20.90 -7.17 -2.96
N HIS A 613 -20.39 -8.06 -3.79
CA HIS A 613 -19.73 -9.29 -3.36
C HIS A 613 -18.37 -9.42 -4.00
N GLY A 614 -17.37 -9.93 -3.21
CA GLY A 614 -16.07 -10.29 -3.72
C GLY A 614 -15.68 -11.71 -3.33
N SER A 615 -15.23 -12.51 -4.31
CA SER A 615 -14.63 -13.83 -4.09
C SER A 615 -13.16 -13.80 -4.46
N PHE A 616 -12.28 -14.24 -3.55
CA PHE A 616 -10.84 -14.09 -3.70
C PHE A 616 -10.08 -15.40 -3.49
N ALA A 617 -9.14 -15.66 -4.38
CA ALA A 617 -8.10 -16.65 -4.28
C ALA A 617 -6.79 -15.92 -3.91
N ALA A 618 -6.41 -15.99 -2.64
CA ALA A 618 -5.31 -15.21 -2.06
C ALA A 618 -4.35 -16.08 -1.24
N GLY A 619 -4.21 -17.35 -1.62
CA GLY A 619 -3.37 -18.30 -0.92
C GLY A 619 -3.88 -18.62 0.49
N ARG A 620 -2.95 -18.91 1.41
CA ARG A 620 -3.30 -19.22 2.81
C ARG A 620 -3.80 -17.96 3.54
N ILE A 621 -5.01 -18.01 4.05
CA ILE A 621 -5.59 -16.97 4.90
C ILE A 621 -5.11 -17.18 6.35
N LEU A 622 -4.17 -16.37 6.80
CA LEU A 622 -3.59 -16.46 8.15
C LEU A 622 -4.60 -16.06 9.22
N ASN A 623 -5.29 -14.93 9.02
CA ASN A 623 -6.33 -14.41 9.92
C ASN A 623 -7.58 -14.05 9.12
N ALA A 624 -8.67 -14.80 9.33
CA ALA A 624 -9.91 -14.62 8.56
C ALA A 624 -10.57 -13.24 8.77
N LYS A 625 -10.46 -12.67 9.99
CA LYS A 625 -11.07 -11.38 10.33
C LYS A 625 -10.34 -10.21 9.65
N THR A 626 -9.00 -10.16 9.75
CA THR A 626 -8.21 -9.08 9.17
C THR A 626 -8.16 -9.18 7.64
N ALA A 627 -8.10 -10.39 7.06
CA ALA A 627 -8.19 -10.60 5.62
C ALA A 627 -9.52 -10.10 5.07
N ARG A 628 -10.65 -10.50 5.68
CA ARG A 628 -11.97 -9.98 5.30
C ARG A 628 -12.04 -8.45 5.41
N SER A 629 -11.50 -7.87 6.48
CA SER A 629 -11.47 -6.42 6.68
C SER A 629 -10.69 -5.70 5.56
N GLN A 630 -9.57 -6.27 5.10
CA GLN A 630 -8.80 -5.71 3.98
C GLN A 630 -9.58 -5.74 2.66
N CYS A 631 -10.32 -6.82 2.39
CA CYS A 631 -11.18 -6.90 1.20
C CYS A 631 -12.32 -5.88 1.27
N LEU A 632 -13.03 -5.78 2.40
CA LEU A 632 -14.09 -4.78 2.60
C LEU A 632 -13.56 -3.34 2.42
N GLY A 633 -12.38 -3.04 2.99
CA GLY A 633 -11.75 -1.74 2.81
C GLY A 633 -11.35 -1.45 1.35
N GLY A 634 -10.94 -2.48 0.58
CA GLY A 634 -10.67 -2.35 -0.85
C GLY A 634 -11.94 -2.08 -1.67
N MET A 635 -13.02 -2.80 -1.37
CA MET A 635 -14.32 -2.59 -2.00
C MET A 635 -14.86 -1.19 -1.71
N THR A 636 -14.76 -0.72 -0.47
CA THR A 636 -15.15 0.66 -0.08
C THR A 636 -14.33 1.70 -0.84
N PHE A 637 -13.01 1.48 -0.97
CA PHE A 637 -12.13 2.36 -1.74
C PHE A 637 -12.53 2.38 -3.23
N GLY A 638 -12.91 1.22 -3.79
CA GLY A 638 -13.42 1.11 -5.17
C GLY A 638 -14.74 1.84 -5.38
N ILE A 639 -15.67 1.80 -4.40
CA ILE A 639 -16.92 2.57 -4.45
C ILE A 639 -16.62 4.08 -4.48
N GLY A 640 -15.71 4.55 -3.62
CA GLY A 640 -15.26 5.94 -3.63
C GLY A 640 -14.69 6.34 -4.97
N MET A 641 -13.75 5.58 -5.50
CA MET A 641 -13.10 5.82 -6.78
C MET A 641 -14.11 5.88 -7.95
N ALA A 642 -15.18 5.07 -7.90
CA ALA A 642 -16.16 5.01 -8.97
C ALA A 642 -17.23 6.11 -8.88
N LEU A 643 -17.61 6.57 -7.67
CA LEU A 643 -18.82 7.36 -7.48
C LEU A 643 -18.63 8.72 -6.81
N THR A 644 -17.65 8.89 -5.93
CA THR A 644 -17.62 10.06 -5.04
C THR A 644 -16.28 10.78 -4.91
N GLU A 645 -15.15 10.11 -5.17
CA GLU A 645 -13.81 10.66 -4.99
C GLU A 645 -13.20 11.12 -6.31
N GLU A 646 -12.75 12.35 -6.36
CA GLU A 646 -12.00 12.95 -7.46
C GLU A 646 -11.18 14.13 -6.94
N LEU A 647 -9.92 14.25 -7.32
CA LEU A 647 -9.13 15.47 -7.13
C LEU A 647 -9.45 16.44 -8.27
N MET A 648 -10.24 17.47 -7.98
CA MET A 648 -10.72 18.45 -8.96
C MET A 648 -9.77 19.64 -9.06
N PHE A 649 -8.99 19.72 -10.12
CA PHE A 649 -8.09 20.84 -10.37
C PHE A 649 -8.71 21.86 -11.33
N ASP A 650 -8.60 23.14 -10.98
CA ASP A 650 -8.91 24.21 -11.93
C ASP A 650 -7.86 24.23 -13.05
N LYS A 651 -8.29 23.99 -14.27
CA LYS A 651 -7.40 23.91 -15.44
C LYS A 651 -6.72 25.25 -15.78
N ARG A 652 -7.24 26.38 -15.27
CA ARG A 652 -6.73 27.73 -15.56
C ARG A 652 -5.47 28.06 -14.76
N ASP A 653 -5.40 27.60 -13.51
CA ASP A 653 -4.32 27.97 -12.59
C ASP A 653 -3.71 26.80 -11.81
N GLY A 654 -4.31 25.59 -11.90
CA GLY A 654 -3.80 24.38 -11.25
C GLY A 654 -4.19 24.23 -9.77
N HIS A 655 -5.09 25.06 -9.27
CA HIS A 655 -5.53 24.99 -7.87
C HIS A 655 -6.48 23.80 -7.65
N LEU A 656 -6.28 23.07 -6.56
CA LEU A 656 -7.18 22.01 -6.13
C LEU A 656 -8.43 22.64 -5.50
N VAL A 657 -9.58 22.48 -6.17
CA VAL A 657 -10.85 23.09 -5.77
C VAL A 657 -11.40 22.46 -4.50
N ASN A 658 -11.35 21.12 -4.42
CA ASN A 658 -11.91 20.34 -3.32
C ASN A 658 -10.80 19.84 -2.38
N ASN A 659 -10.17 20.77 -1.66
CA ASN A 659 -8.98 20.48 -0.84
C ASN A 659 -9.28 20.14 0.62
N ASP A 660 -10.52 19.75 0.96
CA ASP A 660 -10.91 19.28 2.29
C ASP A 660 -11.92 18.11 2.21
N LEU A 661 -12.27 17.52 3.34
CA LEU A 661 -13.20 16.38 3.40
C LEU A 661 -14.68 16.77 3.27
N ALA A 662 -15.01 18.06 3.21
CA ALA A 662 -16.35 18.53 2.90
C ALA A 662 -16.62 18.49 1.38
N GLU A 663 -15.56 18.61 0.57
CA GLU A 663 -15.63 18.64 -0.89
C GLU A 663 -15.01 17.39 -1.55
N TYR A 664 -13.98 16.78 -0.95
CA TYR A 664 -13.43 15.49 -1.38
C TYR A 664 -14.16 14.37 -0.63
N HIS A 665 -15.13 13.74 -1.27
CA HIS A 665 -16.10 12.87 -0.63
C HIS A 665 -15.61 11.42 -0.51
N VAL A 666 -14.92 11.11 0.58
CA VAL A 666 -14.63 9.72 0.96
C VAL A 666 -15.95 9.01 1.34
N PRO A 667 -16.21 7.77 0.87
CA PRO A 667 -17.44 7.06 1.18
C PRO A 667 -17.71 6.95 2.69
N VAL A 668 -18.94 7.25 3.09
CA VAL A 668 -19.43 7.06 4.45
C VAL A 668 -20.25 5.77 4.55
N ASN A 669 -20.65 5.37 5.77
CA ASN A 669 -21.38 4.12 5.98
C ASN A 669 -22.67 3.98 5.15
N LEU A 670 -23.32 5.11 4.82
CA LEU A 670 -24.54 5.11 4.01
C LEU A 670 -24.26 4.77 2.53
N ASP A 671 -23.07 5.08 2.03
CA ASP A 671 -22.67 4.78 0.64
C ASP A 671 -22.24 3.32 0.46
N VAL A 672 -22.02 2.60 1.57
CA VAL A 672 -21.47 1.24 1.60
C VAL A 672 -22.43 0.29 2.35
N PRO A 673 -23.60 -0.04 1.76
CA PRO A 673 -24.66 -0.69 2.53
C PRO A 673 -24.38 -2.17 2.83
N GLN A 674 -24.11 -3.00 1.82
CA GLN A 674 -23.97 -4.43 1.98
C GLN A 674 -22.79 -4.98 1.18
N LEU A 675 -21.69 -5.22 1.87
CA LEU A 675 -20.50 -5.86 1.32
C LEU A 675 -20.33 -7.27 1.88
N THR A 676 -20.11 -8.24 1.01
CA THR A 676 -19.81 -9.63 1.39
C THR A 676 -18.53 -10.12 0.74
N VAL A 677 -17.82 -11.01 1.42
CA VAL A 677 -16.52 -11.52 0.99
C VAL A 677 -16.44 -13.01 1.23
N ASN A 678 -16.02 -13.75 0.21
CA ASN A 678 -15.62 -15.16 0.28
C ASN A 678 -14.13 -15.32 -0.04
N PHE A 679 -13.54 -16.39 0.48
CA PHE A 679 -12.21 -16.84 0.08
C PHE A 679 -12.32 -18.24 -0.55
N VAL A 680 -11.83 -18.36 -1.78
CA VAL A 680 -11.63 -19.63 -2.45
C VAL A 680 -10.44 -20.33 -1.80
N GLN A 681 -10.57 -21.60 -1.52
CA GLN A 681 -9.45 -22.37 -0.98
C GLN A 681 -8.32 -22.47 -2.02
N GLU A 682 -7.18 -21.96 -1.65
CA GLU A 682 -5.99 -21.95 -2.48
C GLU A 682 -4.77 -22.25 -1.64
N ARG A 683 -3.84 -22.93 -2.27
CA ARG A 683 -2.51 -23.14 -1.77
C ARG A 683 -1.52 -22.85 -2.88
N ASP A 684 -0.58 -21.98 -2.59
CA ASP A 684 0.54 -21.65 -3.47
C ASP A 684 1.84 -22.00 -2.74
N PRO A 685 2.56 -23.05 -3.12
CA PRO A 685 3.79 -23.46 -2.47
C PRO A 685 5.03 -22.71 -2.97
N TRP A 686 4.89 -21.88 -4.01
CA TRP A 686 5.97 -21.14 -4.68
C TRP A 686 6.22 -19.76 -4.02
#